data_f2001b84d1ea1e512032572b59340932
#
_entry.id   f2001b84d1ea1e512032572b59340932
#
_cell.length_a   1.000
_cell.length_b   1.000
_cell.length_c   1.000
_cell.angle_alpha   90.00
_cell.angle_beta   90.00
_cell.angle_gamma   90.00
#
_symmetry.space_group_name_H-M   'P 1'
#
loop_
_entity.id
_entity.type
_entity.pdbx_description
1 polymer ?
#
loop_
_entity_poly.entity_id
_entity_poly.type
_entity_poly.pdbx_seq_one_letter_code
_entity_poly.pdbx_strand_id
1 'polypeptide(L)'
;MNTYTIESFFENYKELIPSVIEKGRILRLGYNEENGTFTCQAAFDKLVPFESTVEFEMKMRAALGAGKFILQLKYTPDMLCAEYFPELCKFLKSRFPLVNGFFDNAEAVYENGIFTVDIKHGGEALLKKAGIETAFPALTMELFSVRADIRLTGVLETDMEEHQREQEEFLNSLPVPKIDPAQPEKKAAVTTNTASGASVDFRTANVDFTRFSLLCDDALVLMGAPISGNEQVMQMKDIPADYRGRVVVWGDIFGPVETKETKSGMLIAHLNFTDYTSSNSIKFIGSNKNFRNMKGLKRAVLEAMLEHLKAGKTILVAGEIEEDDFDHSINIKPDSIMVVKREKEKDTCEHKRVELHCHTNMSMMDALTPAGKLVERAYSWGHKALAITDHGVVQGYPDAGNTCIGIRKGGGDFKVLYGIESYEVNNDEKIFRGTDKRELTDEIICFDLETTGTNPNEDRIIEIGAVKLRDLEVVDKLDIFVNPERPIPEFISNLTHITDDMVKDGASEREALLKFKEFIGDDPVLVAHNSQFDTGFISACAKRQGIEIKYSSIDTVPMSQIMLPELEKHKLNYVAEHFGLGDFQHHRGCDDAEVLAGIFISLSKMLMEQYPLMINSLLANENQVLAKPTYHQIIIVRNNTGLKNLYRLISDSNLKYFKRRPRIPKSELVRHREGLILGSACERGEVIQAYLEGRNYEEIKQIASFYDYLEIQPDGNNKFMLTTEKPPYDRIHTAEDIKDINRFIVKLGEDLGIPVCATGDVHFMDKTDAQFRSVIQASMGFPDADTQPPLYLKTTNQMLDELSYLGEEKAFEVVVTNTNNVADMVDPDLKAFPNGTYTPFIEGSVYQLQYICWKKCCSIYGDCDPETIEVPEGEDVDVSKYFEGHIPDLVFKRLKRELDSIIKHGFAVLYMISQKLVANSNENGYQVGSRGSVGSSFVASMSGISEVNPLVPHYVCLNCHHSEFITDGSVGSGFDLPPKNCPVCGENMHRDGHDIPFETFLGFDGDKAPDIDLNFSGDYQA
;
A
#
# COMPACT_ATOMS: atom_id res chain seq x y z
N MET A 1 -37.29 -46.08 -12.60
CA MET A 1 -36.09 -45.31 -12.22
C MET A 1 -36.01 -45.39 -10.68
N ASN A 2 -34.91 -45.87 -10.16
CA ASN A 2 -34.75 -45.91 -8.69
C ASN A 2 -34.64 -44.46 -8.18
N THR A 3 -35.61 -44.01 -7.42
CA THR A 3 -35.64 -42.68 -6.78
C THR A 3 -34.83 -42.77 -5.51
N TYR A 4 -33.62 -42.17 -5.50
CA TYR A 4 -32.81 -42.11 -4.29
C TYR A 4 -33.27 -40.91 -3.39
N THR A 5 -33.31 -41.17 -2.10
CA THR A 5 -33.37 -40.09 -1.11
C THR A 5 -31.96 -39.57 -0.79
N ILE A 6 -31.88 -38.38 -0.21
CA ILE A 6 -30.56 -37.82 0.23
C ILE A 6 -29.88 -38.77 1.19
N GLU A 7 -30.60 -39.33 2.18
CA GLU A 7 -30.10 -40.31 3.13
C GLU A 7 -29.58 -41.58 2.43
N SER A 8 -30.34 -42.14 1.48
CA SER A 8 -29.91 -43.35 0.76
C SER A 8 -28.79 -43.16 -0.21
N PHE A 9 -28.61 -41.98 -0.75
CA PHE A 9 -27.51 -41.67 -1.68
C PHE A 9 -26.21 -41.35 -0.92
N PHE A 10 -26.29 -40.59 0.17
CA PHE A 10 -25.15 -40.23 1.02
C PHE A 10 -25.05 -41.10 2.26
N GLU A 11 -25.34 -42.42 2.15
CA GLU A 11 -25.37 -43.37 3.25
C GLU A 11 -24.10 -43.35 4.11
N ASN A 12 -22.95 -43.18 3.50
CA ASN A 12 -21.64 -43.06 4.19
C ASN A 12 -21.49 -41.78 5.02
N TYR A 13 -22.40 -40.82 4.85
CA TYR A 13 -22.38 -39.50 5.52
C TYR A 13 -23.68 -39.24 6.31
N LYS A 14 -24.40 -40.30 6.64
CA LYS A 14 -25.74 -40.20 7.27
C LYS A 14 -25.76 -39.34 8.55
N GLU A 15 -24.73 -39.42 9.36
CA GLU A 15 -24.58 -38.63 10.61
C GLU A 15 -24.49 -37.11 10.38
N LEU A 16 -24.13 -36.68 9.16
CA LEU A 16 -24.00 -35.28 8.78
C LEU A 16 -25.29 -34.68 8.20
N ILE A 17 -26.33 -35.52 7.94
CA ILE A 17 -27.56 -35.10 7.28
C ILE A 17 -28.59 -34.70 8.35
N PRO A 18 -29.05 -33.43 8.36
CA PRO A 18 -30.15 -33.02 9.22
C PRO A 18 -31.42 -33.82 8.94
N SER A 19 -32.18 -34.18 9.97
CA SER A 19 -33.38 -35.04 9.85
C SER A 19 -34.43 -34.48 8.90
N VAL A 20 -34.50 -33.16 8.75
CA VAL A 20 -35.42 -32.47 7.83
C VAL A 20 -35.02 -32.62 6.36
N ILE A 21 -33.76 -32.98 6.08
CA ILE A 21 -33.16 -33.12 4.73
C ILE A 21 -33.12 -34.60 4.30
N GLU A 22 -33.05 -35.57 5.23
CA GLU A 22 -32.90 -37.02 4.97
C GLU A 22 -33.82 -37.55 3.88
N LYS A 23 -35.09 -37.15 3.92
CA LYS A 23 -36.18 -37.65 3.03
C LYS A 23 -36.22 -36.93 1.69
N GLY A 24 -35.40 -35.93 1.45
CA GLY A 24 -35.34 -35.20 0.18
C GLY A 24 -35.10 -36.17 -0.99
N ARG A 25 -35.95 -36.14 -2.00
CA ARG A 25 -35.85 -36.99 -3.18
C ARG A 25 -34.93 -36.33 -4.20
N ILE A 26 -33.82 -36.95 -4.52
CA ILE A 26 -32.83 -36.42 -5.46
C ILE A 26 -33.42 -36.40 -6.88
N LEU A 27 -33.42 -35.21 -7.49
CA LEU A 27 -33.83 -34.99 -8.87
C LEU A 27 -32.66 -35.01 -9.85
N ARG A 28 -31.57 -34.36 -9.43
CA ARG A 28 -30.38 -34.21 -10.26
C ARG A 28 -29.13 -34.05 -9.40
N LEU A 29 -28.03 -34.61 -9.86
CA LEU A 29 -26.69 -34.39 -9.30
C LEU A 29 -25.80 -33.83 -10.40
N GLY A 30 -24.92 -32.92 -10.07
CA GLY A 30 -23.94 -32.34 -10.96
C GLY A 30 -22.63 -32.07 -10.23
N TYR A 31 -21.55 -32.26 -10.93
CA TYR A 31 -20.22 -31.88 -10.47
C TYR A 31 -19.54 -31.05 -11.56
N ASN A 32 -19.04 -29.89 -11.20
CA ASN A 32 -18.25 -29.04 -12.09
C ASN A 32 -16.77 -29.18 -11.71
N GLU A 33 -15.98 -29.79 -12.59
CA GLU A 33 -14.55 -30.05 -12.37
C GLU A 33 -13.72 -28.77 -12.35
N GLU A 34 -14.10 -27.72 -13.10
CA GLU A 34 -13.33 -26.47 -13.20
C GLU A 34 -13.24 -25.70 -11.87
N ASN A 35 -14.31 -25.74 -11.09
CA ASN A 35 -14.41 -25.00 -9.83
C ASN A 35 -14.69 -25.87 -8.59
N GLY A 36 -14.67 -27.19 -8.77
CA GLY A 36 -14.90 -28.16 -7.69
C GLY A 36 -16.29 -28.09 -7.04
N THR A 37 -17.32 -27.59 -7.77
CA THR A 37 -18.66 -27.40 -7.21
C THR A 37 -19.52 -28.65 -7.41
N PHE A 38 -20.02 -29.21 -6.29
CA PHE A 38 -21.01 -30.28 -6.28
C PHE A 38 -22.41 -29.69 -6.08
N THR A 39 -23.34 -30.01 -6.97
CA THR A 39 -24.74 -29.55 -6.91
C THR A 39 -25.66 -30.71 -6.75
N CYS A 40 -26.48 -30.70 -5.69
CA CYS A 40 -27.56 -31.68 -5.43
C CYS A 40 -28.91 -30.96 -5.53
N GLN A 41 -29.73 -31.30 -6.52
CA GLN A 41 -31.10 -30.82 -6.63
C GLN A 41 -32.03 -31.87 -6.09
N ALA A 42 -32.84 -31.49 -5.09
CA ALA A 42 -33.76 -32.42 -4.42
C ALA A 42 -35.14 -31.80 -4.18
N ALA A 43 -36.18 -32.68 -4.28
CA ALA A 43 -37.57 -32.30 -4.00
C ALA A 43 -37.96 -32.68 -2.57
N PHE A 44 -38.74 -31.82 -1.93
CA PHE A 44 -39.15 -31.96 -0.55
C PHE A 44 -40.69 -31.78 -0.45
N ASP A 45 -41.32 -32.51 0.49
CA ASP A 45 -42.76 -32.45 0.79
C ASP A 45 -43.06 -31.48 1.95
N LYS A 46 -42.02 -30.86 2.52
CA LYS A 46 -42.13 -29.83 3.57
C LYS A 46 -41.01 -28.81 3.36
N LEU A 47 -41.25 -27.58 3.82
CA LEU A 47 -40.27 -26.54 3.78
C LEU A 47 -39.05 -26.93 4.63
N VAL A 48 -37.87 -26.84 4.05
CA VAL A 48 -36.58 -27.05 4.74
C VAL A 48 -36.11 -25.70 5.27
N PRO A 49 -35.83 -25.56 6.58
CA PRO A 49 -35.30 -24.33 7.15
C PRO A 49 -33.98 -23.91 6.49
N PHE A 50 -33.79 -22.61 6.31
CA PHE A 50 -32.59 -22.06 5.70
C PHE A 50 -31.31 -22.49 6.44
N GLU A 51 -31.35 -22.44 7.79
CA GLU A 51 -30.19 -22.82 8.61
C GLU A 51 -29.80 -24.29 8.39
N SER A 52 -30.79 -25.18 8.28
CA SER A 52 -30.54 -26.62 8.02
C SER A 52 -29.92 -26.84 6.64
N THR A 53 -30.29 -26.03 5.66
CA THR A 53 -29.70 -26.08 4.31
C THR A 53 -28.22 -25.68 4.36
N VAL A 54 -27.92 -24.55 5.00
CA VAL A 54 -26.55 -24.04 5.15
C VAL A 54 -25.70 -25.01 5.96
N GLU A 55 -26.21 -25.54 7.06
CA GLU A 55 -25.51 -26.54 7.87
C GLU A 55 -25.16 -27.80 7.07
N PHE A 56 -26.09 -28.31 6.28
CA PHE A 56 -25.87 -29.48 5.43
C PHE A 56 -24.83 -29.21 4.35
N GLU A 57 -24.92 -28.04 3.67
CA GLU A 57 -23.97 -27.65 2.64
C GLU A 57 -22.54 -27.53 3.19
N MET A 58 -22.38 -26.95 4.38
CA MET A 58 -21.06 -26.81 5.05
C MET A 58 -20.49 -28.17 5.43
N LYS A 59 -21.31 -29.07 6.03
CA LYS A 59 -20.85 -30.39 6.46
C LYS A 59 -20.48 -31.27 5.26
N MET A 60 -21.29 -31.25 4.20
CA MET A 60 -21.04 -32.04 3.01
C MET A 60 -19.86 -31.55 2.20
N ARG A 61 -19.66 -30.22 2.13
CA ARG A 61 -18.46 -29.63 1.53
C ARG A 61 -17.19 -30.15 2.22
N ALA A 62 -17.15 -30.14 3.54
CA ALA A 62 -16.00 -30.64 4.30
C ALA A 62 -15.79 -32.13 4.13
N ALA A 63 -16.85 -32.92 4.15
CA ALA A 63 -16.79 -34.39 4.05
C ALA A 63 -16.40 -34.88 2.66
N LEU A 64 -16.83 -34.21 1.61
CA LEU A 64 -16.51 -34.56 0.22
C LEU A 64 -15.21 -33.93 -0.29
N GLY A 65 -14.60 -33.02 0.45
CA GLY A 65 -13.43 -32.25 0.00
C GLY A 65 -13.72 -31.38 -1.24
N ALA A 66 -15.00 -30.97 -1.41
CA ALA A 66 -15.44 -30.19 -2.55
C ALA A 66 -15.08 -28.70 -2.38
N GLY A 67 -14.84 -28.00 -3.48
CA GLY A 67 -14.66 -26.54 -3.47
C GLY A 67 -15.92 -25.84 -2.96
N LYS A 68 -17.09 -26.30 -3.40
CA LYS A 68 -18.40 -25.86 -2.95
C LYS A 68 -19.40 -27.01 -3.02
N PHE A 69 -20.34 -27.09 -2.06
CA PHE A 69 -21.51 -27.98 -2.11
C PHE A 69 -22.76 -27.13 -2.10
N ILE A 70 -23.70 -27.35 -3.02
CA ILE A 70 -24.95 -26.58 -3.17
C ILE A 70 -26.13 -27.53 -3.16
N LEU A 71 -27.06 -27.33 -2.21
CA LEU A 71 -28.37 -28.02 -2.18
C LEU A 71 -29.43 -27.13 -2.82
N GLN A 72 -29.88 -27.49 -4.01
CA GLN A 72 -31.01 -26.83 -4.67
C GLN A 72 -32.34 -27.45 -4.27
N LEU A 73 -33.09 -26.73 -3.45
CA LEU A 73 -34.41 -27.14 -2.98
C LEU A 73 -35.45 -26.99 -4.08
N LYS A 74 -36.39 -27.97 -4.17
CA LYS A 74 -37.55 -27.92 -5.06
C LYS A 74 -38.82 -28.36 -4.30
N TYR A 75 -39.88 -27.59 -4.49
CA TYR A 75 -41.19 -27.83 -3.92
C TYR A 75 -42.24 -27.86 -5.00
N THR A 76 -43.42 -28.50 -4.72
CA THR A 76 -44.53 -28.43 -5.65
C THR A 76 -45.25 -27.07 -5.58
N PRO A 77 -45.86 -26.61 -6.69
CA PRO A 77 -46.50 -25.29 -6.75
C PRO A 77 -47.57 -25.03 -5.68
N ASP A 78 -48.30 -26.05 -5.30
CA ASP A 78 -49.36 -26.01 -4.32
C ASP A 78 -48.89 -25.85 -2.88
N MET A 79 -47.63 -25.99 -2.62
CA MET A 79 -47.02 -25.77 -1.29
C MET A 79 -46.81 -24.30 -0.96
N LEU A 80 -46.78 -23.40 -1.96
CA LEU A 80 -46.52 -21.98 -1.71
C LEU A 80 -47.68 -21.33 -0.93
N CYS A 81 -47.41 -20.87 0.28
CA CYS A 81 -48.37 -20.21 1.16
C CYS A 81 -47.76 -19.06 1.96
N ALA A 82 -48.60 -18.22 2.56
CA ALA A 82 -48.19 -17.06 3.34
C ALA A 82 -47.33 -17.42 4.57
N GLU A 83 -47.57 -18.57 5.18
CA GLU A 83 -46.87 -19.06 6.37
C GLU A 83 -45.37 -19.32 6.10
N TYR A 84 -44.98 -19.47 4.83
CA TYR A 84 -43.58 -19.70 4.43
C TYR A 84 -42.82 -18.40 4.21
N PHE A 85 -43.46 -17.25 4.27
CA PHE A 85 -42.87 -15.96 4.04
C PHE A 85 -41.60 -15.67 4.92
N PRO A 86 -41.61 -15.96 6.24
CA PRO A 86 -40.45 -15.73 7.09
C PRO A 86 -39.20 -16.53 6.65
N GLU A 87 -39.40 -17.78 6.22
CA GLU A 87 -38.28 -18.60 5.70
C GLU A 87 -37.84 -18.14 4.32
N LEU A 88 -38.75 -17.74 3.44
CA LEU A 88 -38.41 -17.16 2.15
C LEU A 88 -37.58 -15.88 2.31
N CYS A 89 -37.86 -15.08 3.34
CA CYS A 89 -37.06 -13.91 3.69
C CYS A 89 -35.61 -14.26 4.05
N LYS A 90 -35.36 -15.37 4.75
CA LYS A 90 -34.01 -15.82 5.08
C LYS A 90 -33.21 -16.21 3.81
N PHE A 91 -33.84 -16.94 2.87
CA PHE A 91 -33.23 -17.22 1.56
C PHE A 91 -32.98 -15.94 0.75
N LEU A 92 -33.85 -14.94 0.86
CA LEU A 92 -33.70 -13.66 0.22
C LEU A 92 -32.53 -12.85 0.84
N LYS A 93 -32.48 -12.79 2.18
CA LYS A 93 -31.42 -12.13 2.94
C LYS A 93 -30.03 -12.64 2.55
N SER A 94 -29.86 -13.95 2.32
CA SER A 94 -28.58 -14.53 1.90
C SER A 94 -28.08 -14.05 0.53
N ARG A 95 -28.99 -13.58 -0.32
CA ARG A 95 -28.69 -13.11 -1.69
C ARG A 95 -28.75 -11.59 -1.83
N PHE A 96 -29.52 -10.92 -0.96
CA PHE A 96 -29.76 -9.46 -0.97
C PHE A 96 -29.59 -8.87 0.42
N PRO A 97 -28.38 -8.44 0.80
CA PRO A 97 -28.08 -7.88 2.13
C PRO A 97 -28.93 -6.66 2.51
N LEU A 98 -29.44 -5.91 1.52
CA LEU A 98 -30.31 -4.73 1.73
C LEU A 98 -31.72 -5.07 2.30
N VAL A 99 -32.09 -6.35 2.37
CA VAL A 99 -33.39 -6.79 2.91
C VAL A 99 -33.35 -7.01 4.43
N ASN A 100 -32.18 -6.87 5.06
CA ASN A 100 -31.98 -7.07 6.49
C ASN A 100 -32.88 -6.11 7.31
N GLY A 101 -33.69 -6.66 8.19
CA GLY A 101 -34.52 -5.93 9.14
C GLY A 101 -35.87 -5.43 8.62
N PHE A 102 -36.05 -5.19 7.34
CA PHE A 102 -37.32 -4.64 6.81
C PHE A 102 -38.50 -5.59 6.88
N PHE A 103 -38.30 -6.90 6.88
CA PHE A 103 -39.33 -7.92 6.98
C PHE A 103 -39.44 -8.55 8.37
N ASP A 104 -38.70 -8.04 9.36
CA ASP A 104 -38.82 -8.56 10.71
C ASP A 104 -40.19 -8.20 11.29
N ASN A 105 -40.94 -9.22 11.73
CA ASN A 105 -42.34 -9.12 12.19
C ASN A 105 -43.33 -8.62 11.12
N ALA A 106 -42.99 -8.66 9.82
CA ALA A 106 -43.92 -8.35 8.76
C ALA A 106 -45.01 -9.44 8.64
N GLU A 107 -46.23 -9.01 8.45
CA GLU A 107 -47.35 -9.91 8.19
C GLU A 107 -47.58 -10.04 6.68
N ALA A 108 -47.60 -11.28 6.18
CA ALA A 108 -47.79 -11.56 4.76
C ALA A 108 -49.10 -12.31 4.50
N VAL A 109 -49.81 -11.91 3.45
CA VAL A 109 -51.00 -12.60 2.91
C VAL A 109 -50.70 -13.00 1.47
N TYR A 110 -50.96 -14.26 1.11
CA TYR A 110 -50.77 -14.77 -0.24
C TYR A 110 -52.07 -15.07 -0.92
N GLU A 111 -52.44 -14.29 -1.93
CA GLU A 111 -53.67 -14.46 -2.71
C GLU A 111 -53.44 -14.16 -4.18
N ASN A 112 -54.01 -14.94 -5.07
CA ASN A 112 -53.97 -14.75 -6.53
C ASN A 112 -52.56 -14.58 -7.12
N GLY A 113 -51.54 -15.25 -6.55
CA GLY A 113 -50.18 -15.18 -7.01
C GLY A 113 -49.42 -13.95 -6.53
N ILE A 114 -49.96 -13.21 -5.56
CA ILE A 114 -49.29 -11.99 -5.01
C ILE A 114 -49.17 -12.16 -3.49
N PHE A 115 -47.96 -11.94 -2.97
CA PHE A 115 -47.70 -11.70 -1.57
C PHE A 115 -47.92 -10.23 -1.24
N THR A 116 -48.94 -9.93 -0.44
CA THR A 116 -49.11 -8.60 0.16
C THR A 116 -48.52 -8.62 1.55
N VAL A 117 -47.50 -7.80 1.74
CA VAL A 117 -46.64 -7.79 2.95
C VAL A 117 -46.74 -6.43 3.64
N ASP A 118 -47.20 -6.44 4.88
CA ASP A 118 -47.30 -5.26 5.74
C ASP A 118 -45.99 -5.07 6.50
N ILE A 119 -45.20 -4.10 6.02
CA ILE A 119 -43.91 -3.72 6.64
C ILE A 119 -44.17 -2.68 7.73
N LYS A 120 -44.05 -3.10 8.99
CA LYS A 120 -44.39 -2.25 10.17
C LYS A 120 -43.41 -1.10 10.42
N HIS A 121 -42.26 -1.09 9.76
CA HIS A 121 -41.20 -0.12 10.02
C HIS A 121 -40.88 0.81 8.82
N GLY A 122 -41.74 0.83 7.81
CA GLY A 122 -41.49 1.61 6.58
C GLY A 122 -40.39 1.03 5.69
N GLY A 123 -39.94 1.78 4.68
CA GLY A 123 -38.84 1.36 3.79
C GLY A 123 -39.27 0.79 2.44
N GLU A 124 -40.56 0.91 2.06
CA GLU A 124 -41.10 0.43 0.78
C GLU A 124 -40.28 0.94 -0.42
N ALA A 125 -39.97 2.25 -0.43
CA ALA A 125 -39.22 2.87 -1.53
C ALA A 125 -37.80 2.31 -1.64
N LEU A 126 -37.15 2.01 -0.52
CA LEU A 126 -35.80 1.43 -0.47
C LEU A 126 -35.78 0.00 -0.97
N LEU A 127 -36.77 -0.82 -0.53
CA LEU A 127 -36.92 -2.20 -0.98
C LEU A 127 -37.22 -2.29 -2.49
N LYS A 128 -38.07 -1.39 -3.00
CA LYS A 128 -38.37 -1.30 -4.44
C LYS A 128 -37.13 -0.89 -5.24
N LYS A 129 -36.42 0.12 -4.78
CA LYS A 129 -35.14 0.56 -5.40
C LYS A 129 -34.06 -0.53 -5.37
N ALA A 130 -34.07 -1.37 -4.33
CA ALA A 130 -33.19 -2.53 -4.22
C ALA A 130 -33.59 -3.70 -5.14
N GLY A 131 -34.76 -3.63 -5.81
CA GLY A 131 -35.20 -4.63 -6.78
C GLY A 131 -35.95 -5.82 -6.17
N ILE A 132 -36.57 -5.65 -5.02
CA ILE A 132 -37.33 -6.71 -4.35
C ILE A 132 -38.44 -7.29 -5.26
N GLU A 133 -39.11 -6.45 -6.07
CA GLU A 133 -40.13 -6.82 -7.03
C GLU A 133 -39.65 -7.75 -8.15
N THR A 134 -38.33 -7.87 -8.33
CA THR A 134 -37.67 -8.81 -9.27
C THR A 134 -37.11 -10.02 -8.54
N ALA A 135 -36.48 -9.79 -7.38
CA ALA A 135 -35.77 -10.82 -6.62
C ALA A 135 -36.71 -11.84 -5.97
N PHE A 136 -37.85 -11.39 -5.39
CA PHE A 136 -38.78 -12.27 -4.75
C PHE A 136 -39.50 -13.20 -5.75
N PRO A 137 -40.06 -12.73 -6.91
CA PRO A 137 -40.57 -13.60 -7.94
C PRO A 137 -39.56 -14.59 -8.49
N ALA A 138 -38.29 -14.21 -8.59
CA ALA A 138 -37.21 -15.12 -9.04
C ALA A 138 -36.99 -16.25 -8.03
N LEU A 139 -36.97 -15.95 -6.73
CA LEU A 139 -36.84 -16.94 -5.66
C LEU A 139 -38.02 -17.94 -5.63
N THR A 140 -39.27 -17.45 -5.72
CA THR A 140 -40.45 -18.33 -5.74
C THR A 140 -40.49 -19.19 -7.00
N MET A 141 -40.08 -18.68 -8.16
CA MET A 141 -39.93 -19.46 -9.38
C MET A 141 -38.85 -20.53 -9.24
N GLU A 142 -37.74 -20.21 -8.59
CA GLU A 142 -36.66 -21.17 -8.35
C GLU A 142 -37.08 -22.29 -7.42
N LEU A 143 -37.72 -22.00 -6.29
CA LEU A 143 -38.06 -22.98 -5.27
C LEU A 143 -39.31 -23.77 -5.60
N PHE A 144 -40.39 -23.11 -6.07
CA PHE A 144 -41.74 -23.67 -6.25
C PHE A 144 -42.18 -23.82 -7.71
N SER A 145 -41.37 -23.35 -8.67
CA SER A 145 -41.75 -23.30 -10.08
C SER A 145 -43.01 -22.46 -10.37
N VAL A 146 -43.31 -21.52 -9.46
CA VAL A 146 -44.40 -20.55 -9.57
C VAL A 146 -43.84 -19.15 -9.37
N ARG A 147 -44.24 -18.24 -10.24
CA ARG A 147 -43.92 -16.83 -10.05
C ARG A 147 -44.98 -16.21 -9.12
N ALA A 148 -44.53 -15.77 -7.95
CA ALA A 148 -45.35 -14.96 -7.06
C ALA A 148 -44.79 -13.53 -6.97
N ASP A 149 -45.62 -12.55 -7.29
CA ASP A 149 -45.25 -11.14 -7.16
C ASP A 149 -45.36 -10.68 -5.70
N ILE A 150 -44.63 -9.62 -5.32
CA ILE A 150 -44.72 -9.04 -3.97
C ILE A 150 -45.25 -7.62 -4.03
N ARG A 151 -46.16 -7.29 -3.12
CA ARG A 151 -46.67 -5.93 -2.91
C ARG A 151 -46.44 -5.54 -1.46
N LEU A 152 -45.74 -4.45 -1.25
CA LEU A 152 -45.43 -3.92 0.08
C LEU A 152 -46.54 -2.94 0.47
N THR A 153 -47.00 -3.01 1.72
CA THR A 153 -47.97 -2.11 2.35
C THR A 153 -47.44 -1.70 3.73
N GLY A 154 -47.93 -0.60 4.28
CA GLY A 154 -47.47 -0.06 5.57
C GLY A 154 -46.61 1.20 5.40
N VAL A 155 -47.25 2.35 5.55
CA VAL A 155 -46.60 3.67 5.45
C VAL A 155 -46.52 4.26 6.85
N LEU A 156 -45.32 4.51 7.34
CA LEU A 156 -45.13 5.54 8.37
C LEU A 156 -45.15 6.91 7.66
N GLU A 157 -46.17 7.71 7.93
CA GLU A 157 -46.20 9.14 7.59
C GLU A 157 -45.19 9.85 8.47
N THR A 158 -43.95 9.90 8.03
CA THR A 158 -42.94 10.84 8.49
C THR A 158 -42.34 11.50 7.26
N ASP A 159 -42.14 12.81 7.37
CA ASP A 159 -41.70 13.70 6.30
C ASP A 159 -40.30 13.34 5.77
N MET A 160 -40.24 12.19 5.08
CA MET A 160 -39.02 11.61 4.51
C MET A 160 -38.55 12.38 3.26
N GLU A 161 -39.43 13.17 2.64
CA GLU A 161 -39.05 13.96 1.45
C GLU A 161 -38.14 15.14 1.80
N GLU A 162 -38.31 15.73 2.99
CA GLU A 162 -37.45 16.80 3.47
C GLU A 162 -36.08 16.29 3.90
N HIS A 163 -36.02 15.15 4.57
CA HIS A 163 -34.78 14.52 5.01
C HIS A 163 -34.00 13.87 3.85
N GLN A 164 -34.69 13.37 2.82
CA GLN A 164 -34.05 12.89 1.60
C GLN A 164 -33.48 14.04 0.77
N ARG A 165 -34.15 15.18 0.75
CA ARG A 165 -33.66 16.40 0.06
C ARG A 165 -32.42 16.96 0.75
N GLU A 166 -32.38 17.00 2.06
CA GLU A 166 -31.20 17.40 2.84
C GLU A 166 -30.03 16.41 2.66
N GLN A 167 -30.29 15.10 2.61
CA GLN A 167 -29.28 14.09 2.33
C GLN A 167 -28.80 14.12 0.87
N GLU A 168 -29.67 14.34 -0.09
CA GLU A 168 -29.30 14.50 -1.49
C GLU A 168 -28.52 15.80 -1.74
N GLU A 169 -28.86 16.90 -1.06
CA GLU A 169 -28.09 18.14 -1.10
C GLU A 169 -26.73 17.97 -0.44
N PHE A 170 -26.63 17.25 0.67
CA PHE A 170 -25.35 16.93 1.33
C PHE A 170 -24.49 15.96 0.47
N LEU A 171 -25.07 14.89 -0.10
CA LEU A 171 -24.38 13.95 -0.98
C LEU A 171 -23.96 14.60 -2.31
N ASN A 172 -24.75 15.56 -2.83
CA ASN A 172 -24.42 16.32 -4.03
C ASN A 172 -23.37 17.42 -3.77
N SER A 173 -23.14 17.79 -2.51
CA SER A 173 -22.08 18.72 -2.11
C SER A 173 -20.69 18.05 -1.98
N LEU A 174 -20.63 16.72 -1.93
CA LEU A 174 -19.37 15.97 -1.90
C LEU A 174 -18.85 15.77 -3.34
N PRO A 175 -17.57 16.03 -3.64
CA PRO A 175 -17.01 15.81 -4.96
C PRO A 175 -16.85 14.32 -5.23
N VAL A 176 -17.87 13.70 -5.82
CA VAL A 176 -17.79 12.32 -6.33
C VAL A 176 -17.45 12.37 -7.80
N PRO A 177 -16.35 11.76 -8.28
CA PRO A 177 -16.08 11.64 -9.70
C PRO A 177 -17.09 10.67 -10.33
N LYS A 178 -18.00 11.21 -11.15
CA LYS A 178 -18.86 10.41 -12.01
C LYS A 178 -18.05 9.96 -13.23
N ILE A 179 -17.83 8.68 -13.36
CA ILE A 179 -17.33 8.05 -14.60
C ILE A 179 -18.58 7.62 -15.37
N ASP A 180 -18.91 8.35 -16.43
CA ASP A 180 -19.90 7.92 -17.42
C ASP A 180 -19.24 7.01 -18.46
N PRO A 181 -19.79 5.82 -18.76
CA PRO A 181 -19.33 5.01 -19.86
C PRO A 181 -19.71 5.67 -21.19
N ALA A 182 -18.73 5.84 -22.06
CA ALA A 182 -18.90 6.43 -23.37
C ALA A 182 -19.90 5.65 -24.24
N GLN A 183 -21.04 6.25 -24.52
CA GLN A 183 -21.90 5.88 -25.66
C GLN A 183 -21.66 6.83 -26.83
N PRO A 184 -21.74 6.35 -28.09
CA PRO A 184 -21.47 7.19 -29.25
C PRO A 184 -22.58 8.22 -29.44
N GLU A 185 -22.29 9.49 -29.22
CA GLU A 185 -23.23 10.60 -29.34
C GLU A 185 -23.48 11.00 -30.77
N LYS A 186 -24.74 11.16 -31.09
CA LYS A 186 -25.22 11.86 -32.30
C LYS A 186 -24.97 13.37 -32.14
N LYS A 187 -24.39 14.01 -33.17
CA LYS A 187 -24.15 15.45 -33.24
C LYS A 187 -25.43 16.25 -32.95
N ALA A 188 -25.53 16.83 -31.77
CA ALA A 188 -26.52 17.82 -31.41
C ALA A 188 -25.84 19.05 -30.83
N ALA A 189 -26.37 20.24 -31.07
CA ALA A 189 -25.88 21.45 -30.43
C ALA A 189 -26.01 21.37 -28.92
N VAL A 190 -24.94 21.71 -28.21
CA VAL A 190 -24.93 21.67 -26.74
C VAL A 190 -25.67 22.90 -26.22
N THR A 191 -26.82 22.63 -25.61
CA THR A 191 -27.66 23.70 -24.98
C THR A 191 -27.43 23.64 -23.48
N THR A 192 -26.92 24.73 -22.88
CA THR A 192 -26.78 24.89 -21.41
C THR A 192 -27.92 25.72 -20.85
N ASN A 193 -28.60 25.23 -19.82
CA ASN A 193 -29.61 25.97 -19.08
C ASN A 193 -28.95 26.79 -17.98
N THR A 194 -29.16 28.09 -17.97
CA THR A 194 -28.67 28.99 -16.92
C THR A 194 -29.64 29.03 -15.74
N ALA A 195 -29.16 29.40 -14.55
CA ALA A 195 -29.98 29.64 -13.34
C ALA A 195 -31.09 30.72 -13.56
N SER A 196 -30.98 31.50 -14.63
CA SER A 196 -32.01 32.49 -15.06
C SER A 196 -33.02 31.93 -16.07
N GLY A 197 -32.97 30.65 -16.43
CA GLY A 197 -33.89 30.01 -17.39
C GLY A 197 -33.67 30.40 -18.88
N ALA A 198 -32.55 31.06 -19.24
CA ALA A 198 -32.19 31.39 -20.60
C ALA A 198 -31.25 30.31 -21.16
N SER A 199 -31.60 29.67 -22.28
CA SER A 199 -30.67 28.75 -22.98
C SER A 199 -29.68 29.58 -23.81
N VAL A 200 -28.38 29.23 -23.67
CA VAL A 200 -27.29 29.78 -24.49
C VAL A 200 -26.72 28.64 -25.32
N ASP A 201 -26.85 28.72 -26.65
CA ASP A 201 -26.30 27.74 -27.58
C ASP A 201 -24.90 28.15 -28.02
N PHE A 202 -23.91 27.31 -27.74
CA PHE A 202 -22.53 27.46 -28.24
C PHE A 202 -22.35 26.63 -29.51
N ARG A 203 -21.68 27.24 -30.50
CA ARG A 203 -21.33 26.53 -31.74
C ARG A 203 -20.06 25.72 -31.58
N THR A 204 -19.90 24.73 -32.43
CA THR A 204 -18.67 23.92 -32.51
C THR A 204 -17.86 24.27 -33.76
N ALA A 205 -16.56 24.04 -33.70
CA ALA A 205 -15.65 24.24 -34.82
C ALA A 205 -14.51 23.22 -34.76
N ASN A 206 -13.92 22.92 -35.91
CA ASN A 206 -12.74 22.05 -36.00
C ASN A 206 -11.49 22.83 -35.60
N VAL A 207 -10.62 22.22 -34.81
CA VAL A 207 -9.33 22.76 -34.42
C VAL A 207 -8.25 21.73 -34.75
N ASP A 208 -7.24 22.17 -35.49
CA ASP A 208 -6.06 21.36 -35.80
C ASP A 208 -4.80 22.19 -35.56
N PHE A 209 -4.15 22.00 -34.43
CA PHE A 209 -2.83 22.51 -34.13
C PHE A 209 -1.94 21.33 -33.70
N THR A 210 -1.57 20.50 -34.65
CA THR A 210 -0.80 19.24 -34.45
C THR A 210 0.46 19.44 -33.63
N ARG A 211 1.15 20.61 -33.81
CA ARG A 211 2.37 20.95 -33.05
C ARG A 211 2.15 20.96 -31.54
N PHE A 212 0.93 21.21 -31.06
CA PHE A 212 0.57 21.27 -29.64
C PHE A 212 -0.35 20.12 -29.21
N SER A 213 -0.55 19.12 -30.07
CA SER A 213 -1.49 18.00 -29.85
C SER A 213 -2.94 18.47 -29.60
N LEU A 214 -3.32 19.59 -30.13
CA LEU A 214 -4.68 20.14 -30.06
C LEU A 214 -5.45 19.74 -31.30
N LEU A 215 -6.10 18.58 -31.26
CA LEU A 215 -6.92 18.01 -32.32
C LEU A 215 -8.34 17.86 -31.82
N CYS A 216 -9.30 18.57 -32.40
CA CYS A 216 -10.68 18.51 -31.96
C CYS A 216 -11.64 18.86 -33.11
N ASP A 217 -12.46 17.89 -33.53
CA ASP A 217 -13.47 18.07 -34.59
C ASP A 217 -14.71 18.83 -34.08
N ASP A 218 -14.88 18.97 -32.75
CA ASP A 218 -16.06 19.51 -32.09
C ASP A 218 -15.72 20.50 -30.98
N ALA A 219 -14.62 21.26 -31.11
CA ALA A 219 -14.22 22.29 -30.17
C ALA A 219 -15.34 23.29 -29.90
N LEU A 220 -15.72 23.50 -28.64
CA LEU A 220 -16.82 24.38 -28.27
C LEU A 220 -16.37 25.84 -28.26
N VAL A 221 -16.95 26.65 -29.11
CA VAL A 221 -16.65 28.09 -29.20
C VAL A 221 -17.50 28.85 -28.19
N LEU A 222 -16.91 29.21 -27.05
CA LEU A 222 -17.59 29.92 -25.97
C LEU A 222 -17.71 31.42 -26.21
N MET A 223 -16.72 31.99 -26.88
CA MET A 223 -16.65 33.42 -27.17
C MET A 223 -15.99 33.69 -28.53
N GLY A 224 -16.43 34.69 -29.24
CA GLY A 224 -15.79 35.20 -30.45
C GLY A 224 -15.96 34.33 -31.70
N ALA A 225 -15.01 34.45 -32.63
CA ALA A 225 -14.91 33.62 -33.83
C ALA A 225 -14.06 32.37 -33.54
N PRO A 226 -14.27 31.26 -34.27
CA PRO A 226 -13.36 30.12 -34.16
C PRO A 226 -11.93 30.54 -34.50
N ILE A 227 -10.96 30.09 -33.68
CA ILE A 227 -9.53 30.29 -33.92
C ILE A 227 -9.10 29.28 -34.98
N SER A 228 -8.57 29.76 -36.10
CA SER A 228 -8.21 28.94 -37.25
C SER A 228 -6.80 28.35 -37.11
N GLY A 229 -6.53 27.19 -37.75
CA GLY A 229 -5.20 26.58 -37.78
C GLY A 229 -4.12 27.42 -38.46
N ASN A 230 -4.47 28.52 -39.12
CA ASN A 230 -3.52 29.46 -39.70
C ASN A 230 -2.99 30.50 -38.70
N GLU A 231 -3.54 30.59 -37.49
CA GLU A 231 -3.05 31.51 -36.47
C GLU A 231 -1.83 30.92 -35.78
N GLN A 232 -0.87 31.79 -35.44
CA GLN A 232 0.35 31.35 -34.76
C GLN A 232 0.09 31.24 -33.25
N VAL A 233 0.01 30.02 -32.77
CA VAL A 233 -0.04 29.75 -31.33
C VAL A 233 1.35 29.92 -30.70
N MET A 234 1.43 30.75 -29.66
CA MET A 234 2.68 31.02 -28.89
C MET A 234 2.75 30.16 -27.63
N GLN A 235 3.96 29.81 -27.21
CA GLN A 235 4.16 29.31 -25.85
C GLN A 235 4.16 30.50 -24.88
N MET A 236 3.57 30.31 -23.69
CA MET A 236 3.43 31.41 -22.71
C MET A 236 4.78 31.94 -22.22
N LYS A 237 5.80 31.09 -22.11
CA LYS A 237 7.17 31.49 -21.73
C LYS A 237 7.84 32.43 -22.75
N ASP A 238 7.41 32.37 -24.02
CA ASP A 238 8.00 33.13 -25.10
C ASP A 238 7.36 34.53 -25.20
N ILE A 239 6.39 34.84 -24.34
CA ILE A 239 5.74 36.15 -24.26
C ILE A 239 6.53 37.04 -23.33
N PRO A 240 7.17 38.13 -23.82
CA PRO A 240 7.90 39.06 -22.96
C PRO A 240 6.99 39.71 -21.90
N ALA A 241 7.49 39.99 -20.71
CA ALA A 241 6.70 40.56 -19.60
C ALA A 241 6.12 41.97 -19.93
N ASP A 242 6.77 42.70 -20.80
CA ASP A 242 6.35 44.02 -21.28
C ASP A 242 5.54 43.95 -22.59
N TYR A 243 5.27 42.77 -23.11
CA TYR A 243 4.48 42.61 -24.34
C TYR A 243 3.04 43.08 -24.14
N ARG A 244 2.59 43.94 -25.03
CA ARG A 244 1.20 44.44 -25.07
C ARG A 244 0.73 44.29 -26.50
N GLY A 245 0.03 43.22 -26.80
CA GLY A 245 -0.46 42.93 -28.12
C GLY A 245 -1.32 41.67 -28.15
N ARG A 246 -1.78 41.32 -29.32
CA ARG A 246 -2.63 40.14 -29.53
C ARG A 246 -1.78 38.85 -29.49
N VAL A 247 -2.23 37.90 -28.72
CA VAL A 247 -1.65 36.56 -28.58
C VAL A 247 -2.69 35.49 -28.88
N VAL A 248 -2.22 34.33 -29.34
CA VAL A 248 -3.00 33.10 -29.37
C VAL A 248 -2.24 32.10 -28.54
N VAL A 249 -2.85 31.65 -27.45
CA VAL A 249 -2.26 30.71 -26.50
C VAL A 249 -3.25 29.61 -26.16
N TRP A 250 -2.72 28.45 -25.75
CA TRP A 250 -3.55 27.39 -25.19
C TRP A 250 -3.11 27.12 -23.76
N GLY A 251 -3.96 26.46 -22.96
CA GLY A 251 -3.55 26.00 -21.64
C GLY A 251 -4.65 25.22 -20.95
N ASP A 252 -4.23 24.44 -19.97
CA ASP A 252 -5.13 23.73 -19.07
C ASP A 252 -5.50 24.64 -17.91
N ILE A 253 -6.80 24.70 -17.58
CA ILE A 253 -7.31 25.48 -16.45
C ILE A 253 -6.89 24.80 -15.16
N PHE A 254 -6.29 25.55 -14.25
CA PHE A 254 -5.91 25.06 -12.92
C PHE A 254 -6.52 25.91 -11.81
N GLY A 255 -6.80 25.29 -10.68
CA GLY A 255 -7.51 25.92 -9.58
C GLY A 255 -9.00 26.18 -9.87
N PRO A 256 -9.76 26.57 -8.87
CA PRO A 256 -11.16 26.95 -9.05
C PRO A 256 -11.26 28.28 -9.81
N VAL A 257 -12.29 28.43 -10.63
CA VAL A 257 -12.62 29.75 -11.21
C VAL A 257 -13.20 30.61 -10.09
N GLU A 258 -12.48 31.66 -9.73
CA GLU A 258 -12.92 32.58 -8.70
C GLU A 258 -14.02 33.50 -9.22
N THR A 259 -15.16 33.57 -8.51
CA THR A 259 -16.27 34.43 -8.85
C THR A 259 -16.61 35.40 -7.74
N LYS A 260 -16.87 36.66 -8.11
CA LYS A 260 -17.26 37.71 -7.17
C LYS A 260 -18.45 38.51 -7.72
N GLU A 261 -19.50 38.61 -6.93
CA GLU A 261 -20.63 39.48 -7.27
C GLU A 261 -20.45 40.84 -6.60
N THR A 262 -20.58 41.90 -7.41
CA THR A 262 -20.49 43.28 -6.93
C THR A 262 -21.85 43.77 -6.42
N LYS A 263 -21.86 44.78 -5.56
CA LYS A 263 -23.09 45.45 -5.08
C LYS A 263 -23.98 45.99 -6.19
N SER A 264 -23.43 46.21 -7.38
CA SER A 264 -24.18 46.67 -8.58
C SER A 264 -24.75 45.53 -9.43
N GLY A 265 -24.60 44.25 -8.99
CA GLY A 265 -25.09 43.06 -9.70
C GLY A 265 -24.23 42.63 -10.89
N MET A 266 -22.96 43.03 -10.94
CA MET A 266 -21.98 42.56 -11.90
C MET A 266 -21.33 41.29 -11.38
N LEU A 267 -21.19 40.24 -12.22
CA LEU A 267 -20.44 39.03 -11.95
C LEU A 267 -19.02 39.19 -12.52
N ILE A 268 -18.02 39.13 -11.67
CA ILE A 268 -16.60 39.08 -12.05
C ILE A 268 -16.14 37.67 -11.90
N ALA A 269 -15.50 37.09 -12.92
CA ALA A 269 -14.89 35.75 -12.85
C ALA A 269 -13.41 35.86 -13.25
N HIS A 270 -12.55 35.17 -12.47
CA HIS A 270 -11.13 35.14 -12.71
C HIS A 270 -10.70 33.67 -12.90
N LEU A 271 -9.98 33.42 -14.01
CA LEU A 271 -9.57 32.10 -14.46
C LEU A 271 -8.06 32.08 -14.67
N ASN A 272 -7.39 31.08 -14.13
CA ASN A 272 -5.96 30.83 -14.34
C ASN A 272 -5.76 29.58 -15.21
N PHE A 273 -4.81 29.65 -16.16
CA PHE A 273 -4.50 28.53 -17.04
C PHE A 273 -3.02 28.52 -17.42
N THR A 274 -2.51 27.33 -17.75
CA THR A 274 -1.09 27.08 -18.02
C THR A 274 -0.88 26.18 -19.23
N ASP A 275 0.13 26.48 -20.04
CA ASP A 275 0.65 25.58 -21.07
C ASP A 275 1.86 24.77 -20.59
N TYR A 276 2.10 24.79 -19.26
CA TYR A 276 3.23 24.16 -18.56
C TYR A 276 4.60 24.80 -18.85
N THR A 277 4.66 25.83 -19.69
CA THR A 277 5.88 26.65 -19.87
C THR A 277 5.82 27.93 -19.06
N SER A 278 4.62 28.45 -18.85
CA SER A 278 4.27 29.58 -17.99
C SER A 278 2.76 29.55 -17.71
N SER A 279 2.25 30.54 -17.00
CA SER A 279 0.83 30.70 -16.69
C SER A 279 0.33 32.06 -17.05
N ASN A 280 -0.96 32.16 -17.34
CA ASN A 280 -1.64 33.41 -17.57
C ASN A 280 -3.06 33.39 -16.98
N SER A 281 -3.69 34.55 -16.92
CA SER A 281 -5.03 34.67 -16.36
C SER A 281 -5.99 35.41 -17.30
N ILE A 282 -7.29 35.16 -17.12
CA ILE A 282 -8.37 35.83 -17.84
C ILE A 282 -9.35 36.36 -16.80
N LYS A 283 -9.74 37.64 -16.97
CA LYS A 283 -10.76 38.27 -16.16
C LYS A 283 -11.99 38.55 -16.99
N PHE A 284 -13.14 38.00 -16.55
CA PHE A 284 -14.43 38.22 -17.21
C PHE A 284 -15.30 39.13 -16.35
N ILE A 285 -16.07 40.00 -17.03
CA ILE A 285 -17.07 40.85 -16.38
C ILE A 285 -18.42 40.64 -17.09
N GLY A 286 -19.38 40.09 -16.33
CA GLY A 286 -20.75 39.88 -16.78
C GLY A 286 -21.72 40.87 -16.13
N SER A 287 -22.58 41.52 -16.92
CA SER A 287 -23.59 42.52 -16.43
C SER A 287 -24.92 42.38 -17.14
N ASN A 288 -26.01 42.60 -16.41
CA ASN A 288 -27.37 42.72 -16.96
C ASN A 288 -27.71 44.14 -17.45
N LYS A 289 -26.83 45.11 -17.18
CA LYS A 289 -27.02 46.51 -17.61
C LYS A 289 -26.14 46.82 -18.80
N ASN A 290 -26.72 47.41 -19.84
CA ASN A 290 -25.96 47.95 -20.98
C ASN A 290 -25.19 49.20 -20.51
N PHE A 291 -23.92 49.06 -20.21
CA PHE A 291 -23.02 50.18 -19.97
C PHE A 291 -22.58 50.75 -21.32
N ARG A 292 -22.85 52.04 -21.58
CA ARG A 292 -22.56 52.70 -22.89
C ARG A 292 -21.08 52.66 -23.32
N ASN A 293 -20.16 52.28 -22.42
CA ASN A 293 -18.71 52.33 -22.68
C ASN A 293 -17.92 51.05 -22.26
N MET A 294 -18.57 49.96 -21.83
CA MET A 294 -17.89 48.70 -21.54
C MET A 294 -18.45 47.57 -22.42
N LYS A 295 -17.61 46.98 -23.24
CA LYS A 295 -17.87 45.69 -23.93
C LYS A 295 -17.83 44.55 -22.94
N GLY A 296 -18.75 44.48 -21.96
CA GLY A 296 -18.90 43.36 -21.05
C GLY A 296 -19.84 42.29 -21.62
N LEU A 297 -19.66 41.04 -21.16
CA LEU A 297 -20.56 39.94 -21.46
C LEU A 297 -21.93 40.14 -20.78
N LYS A 298 -23.02 39.63 -21.40
CA LYS A 298 -24.26 39.46 -20.65
C LYS A 298 -24.02 38.45 -19.52
N ARG A 299 -24.54 38.74 -18.31
CA ARG A 299 -24.36 37.84 -17.14
C ARG A 299 -24.75 36.39 -17.43
N ALA A 300 -25.89 36.15 -18.07
CA ALA A 300 -26.37 34.83 -18.46
C ALA A 300 -25.40 34.09 -19.41
N VAL A 301 -24.70 34.82 -20.31
CA VAL A 301 -23.69 34.22 -21.18
C VAL A 301 -22.44 33.84 -20.40
N LEU A 302 -22.00 34.69 -19.46
CA LEU A 302 -20.85 34.37 -18.60
C LEU A 302 -21.16 33.16 -17.71
N GLU A 303 -22.33 33.09 -17.08
CA GLU A 303 -22.76 31.95 -16.27
C GLU A 303 -22.73 30.63 -17.09
N ALA A 304 -23.27 30.65 -18.30
CA ALA A 304 -23.24 29.49 -19.21
C ALA A 304 -21.80 29.12 -19.64
N MET A 305 -20.92 30.10 -19.88
CA MET A 305 -19.49 29.82 -20.18
C MET A 305 -18.78 29.14 -18.99
N LEU A 306 -19.07 29.59 -17.76
CA LEU A 306 -18.43 29.06 -16.54
C LEU A 306 -18.75 27.58 -16.30
N GLU A 307 -19.86 27.05 -16.79
CA GLU A 307 -20.18 25.64 -16.75
C GLU A 307 -19.17 24.79 -17.55
N HIS A 308 -18.55 25.35 -18.57
CA HIS A 308 -17.55 24.69 -19.42
C HIS A 308 -16.11 25.02 -19.05
N LEU A 309 -15.87 26.14 -18.33
CA LEU A 309 -14.55 26.60 -17.90
C LEU A 309 -14.23 26.06 -16.48
N LYS A 310 -13.92 24.78 -16.36
CA LYS A 310 -13.61 24.13 -15.08
C LYS A 310 -12.16 23.66 -15.07
N ALA A 311 -11.59 23.52 -13.86
CA ALA A 311 -10.26 22.96 -13.70
C ALA A 311 -10.08 21.62 -14.46
N GLY A 312 -8.93 21.45 -15.11
CA GLY A 312 -8.62 20.29 -15.94
C GLY A 312 -9.19 20.32 -17.37
N LYS A 313 -9.89 21.39 -17.77
CA LYS A 313 -10.27 21.62 -19.18
C LYS A 313 -9.20 22.40 -19.91
N THR A 314 -8.94 22.03 -21.16
CA THR A 314 -8.01 22.73 -22.04
C THR A 314 -8.76 23.80 -22.80
N ILE A 315 -8.22 25.01 -22.81
CA ILE A 315 -8.75 26.14 -23.60
C ILE A 315 -7.73 26.64 -24.60
N LEU A 316 -8.24 27.12 -25.74
CA LEU A 316 -7.49 27.87 -26.73
C LEU A 316 -8.05 29.30 -26.73
N VAL A 317 -7.18 30.28 -26.53
CA VAL A 317 -7.56 31.68 -26.29
C VAL A 317 -6.82 32.58 -27.27
N ALA A 318 -7.57 33.46 -27.90
CA ALA A 318 -7.01 34.60 -28.64
C ALA A 318 -7.46 35.91 -27.97
N GLY A 319 -6.58 36.85 -27.80
CA GLY A 319 -6.87 38.12 -27.13
C GLY A 319 -5.67 39.03 -26.99
N GLU A 320 -5.86 40.20 -26.41
CA GLU A 320 -4.82 41.19 -26.14
C GLU A 320 -4.34 41.08 -24.69
N ILE A 321 -3.02 41.18 -24.46
CA ILE A 321 -2.48 41.30 -23.13
C ILE A 321 -2.62 42.72 -22.63
N GLU A 322 -3.36 42.91 -21.54
CA GLU A 322 -3.62 44.23 -20.93
C GLU A 322 -3.23 44.15 -19.42
N GLU A 323 -2.86 45.33 -18.90
CA GLU A 323 -2.77 45.52 -17.43
C GLU A 323 -4.15 45.96 -16.91
N ASP A 324 -4.62 45.32 -15.84
CA ASP A 324 -5.88 45.65 -15.21
C ASP A 324 -5.77 47.00 -14.48
N ASP A 325 -6.68 47.93 -14.75
CA ASP A 325 -6.67 49.29 -14.16
C ASP A 325 -6.88 49.29 -12.63
N PHE A 326 -7.33 48.19 -12.01
CA PHE A 326 -7.70 48.11 -10.60
C PHE A 326 -6.66 47.46 -9.72
N ASP A 327 -6.09 46.32 -10.15
CA ASP A 327 -5.16 45.53 -9.37
C ASP A 327 -3.76 45.44 -10.00
N HIS A 328 -3.57 46.11 -11.13
CA HIS A 328 -2.32 46.11 -11.89
C HIS A 328 -1.84 44.72 -12.33
N SER A 329 -2.73 43.72 -12.33
CA SER A 329 -2.42 42.38 -12.83
C SER A 329 -2.38 42.38 -14.36
N ILE A 330 -1.47 41.60 -14.92
CA ILE A 330 -1.39 41.40 -16.37
C ILE A 330 -2.29 40.23 -16.74
N ASN A 331 -3.27 40.47 -17.57
CA ASN A 331 -4.26 39.48 -17.95
C ASN A 331 -4.43 39.44 -19.48
N ILE A 332 -4.89 38.31 -20.01
CA ILE A 332 -5.38 38.26 -21.38
C ILE A 332 -6.84 38.69 -21.41
N LYS A 333 -7.13 39.75 -22.18
CA LYS A 333 -8.49 40.10 -22.50
C LYS A 333 -8.91 39.34 -23.76
N PRO A 334 -9.73 38.30 -23.64
CA PRO A 334 -10.01 37.41 -24.76
C PRO A 334 -10.94 38.09 -25.78
N ASP A 335 -10.64 37.89 -27.04
CA ASP A 335 -11.54 38.16 -28.18
C ASP A 335 -12.19 36.85 -28.68
N SER A 336 -11.52 35.69 -28.45
CA SER A 336 -12.06 34.37 -28.74
C SER A 336 -11.58 33.35 -27.70
N ILE A 337 -12.49 32.44 -27.29
CA ILE A 337 -12.21 31.31 -26.41
C ILE A 337 -12.88 30.06 -26.94
N MET A 338 -12.13 29.00 -27.04
CA MET A 338 -12.61 27.68 -27.39
C MET A 338 -12.21 26.65 -26.32
N VAL A 339 -13.12 25.75 -25.95
CA VAL A 339 -12.77 24.56 -25.18
C VAL A 339 -12.35 23.48 -26.17
N VAL A 340 -11.13 23.02 -26.03
CA VAL A 340 -10.49 22.05 -26.93
C VAL A 340 -10.14 20.79 -26.21
N LYS A 341 -9.87 19.70 -26.95
CA LYS A 341 -9.31 18.48 -26.40
C LYS A 341 -7.84 18.42 -26.82
N ARG A 342 -6.96 18.17 -25.85
CA ARG A 342 -5.58 17.84 -26.14
C ARG A 342 -5.50 16.34 -26.37
N GLU A 343 -4.90 15.93 -27.49
CA GLU A 343 -4.65 14.53 -27.74
C GLU A 343 -3.60 14.03 -26.72
N LYS A 344 -4.02 13.15 -25.83
CA LYS A 344 -3.11 12.51 -24.89
C LYS A 344 -2.22 11.55 -25.65
N GLU A 345 -0.96 11.46 -25.26
CA GLU A 345 -0.01 10.50 -25.79
C GLU A 345 -0.60 9.09 -25.74
N LYS A 346 -0.49 8.35 -26.87
CA LYS A 346 -0.97 6.97 -26.99
C LYS A 346 0.22 6.05 -27.26
N ASP A 347 0.22 4.90 -26.65
CA ASP A 347 1.13 3.84 -27.02
C ASP A 347 0.62 3.15 -28.30
N THR A 348 1.32 3.31 -29.42
CA THR A 348 0.92 2.79 -30.73
C THR A 348 1.61 1.47 -31.08
N CYS A 349 2.53 0.96 -30.24
CA CYS A 349 3.18 -0.33 -30.46
C CYS A 349 2.15 -1.46 -30.47
N GLU A 350 2.30 -2.43 -31.35
CA GLU A 350 1.39 -3.60 -31.44
C GLU A 350 1.51 -4.46 -30.16
N HIS A 351 2.73 -4.72 -29.73
CA HIS A 351 3.04 -5.50 -28.53
C HIS A 351 3.42 -4.56 -27.38
N LYS A 352 2.61 -4.54 -26.33
CA LYS A 352 2.80 -3.62 -25.20
C LYS A 352 3.78 -4.17 -24.16
N ARG A 353 4.58 -3.29 -23.60
CA ARG A 353 5.42 -3.56 -22.43
C ARG A 353 4.60 -3.55 -21.13
N VAL A 354 5.17 -4.05 -20.07
CA VAL A 354 4.70 -3.86 -18.70
C VAL A 354 5.73 -3.03 -17.94
N GLU A 355 5.30 -1.96 -17.26
CA GLU A 355 6.18 -1.24 -16.35
C GLU A 355 6.28 -1.99 -15.03
N LEU A 356 7.52 -2.31 -14.62
CA LEU A 356 7.79 -3.08 -13.41
C LEU A 356 8.37 -2.23 -12.27
N HIS A 357 8.73 -0.95 -12.53
CA HIS A 357 9.29 -0.03 -11.56
C HIS A 357 8.60 1.32 -11.65
N CYS A 358 7.61 1.56 -10.80
CA CYS A 358 6.76 2.74 -10.87
C CYS A 358 6.33 3.22 -9.48
N HIS A 359 6.61 4.49 -9.19
CA HIS A 359 6.29 5.18 -7.96
C HIS A 359 5.03 6.02 -8.09
N THR A 360 4.27 6.07 -7.00
CA THR A 360 3.09 6.92 -6.86
C THR A 360 3.39 8.08 -5.93
N ASN A 361 2.42 8.99 -5.75
CA ASN A 361 2.52 10.07 -4.76
C ASN A 361 2.66 9.56 -3.30
N MET A 362 2.60 8.25 -3.08
CA MET A 362 2.89 7.64 -1.78
C MET A 362 4.40 7.47 -1.53
N SER A 363 5.24 7.54 -2.58
CA SER A 363 6.67 7.84 -2.49
C SER A 363 6.82 9.34 -2.18
N MET A 364 6.54 9.71 -0.91
CA MET A 364 6.35 11.09 -0.47
C MET A 364 7.57 11.96 -0.77
N MET A 365 7.30 13.17 -1.27
CA MET A 365 8.31 14.17 -1.63
C MET A 365 9.24 13.74 -2.79
N ASP A 366 8.91 12.65 -3.49
CA ASP A 366 9.69 12.17 -4.63
C ASP A 366 8.85 11.94 -5.89
N ALA A 367 7.74 11.20 -5.81
CA ALA A 367 6.86 11.00 -6.94
C ALA A 367 5.54 11.79 -6.81
N LEU A 368 4.84 12.00 -7.94
CA LEU A 368 3.75 12.98 -8.02
C LEU A 368 2.38 12.37 -8.25
N THR A 369 2.30 11.25 -8.97
CA THR A 369 1.05 10.78 -9.58
C THR A 369 0.31 9.81 -8.68
N PRO A 370 -1.01 10.02 -8.40
CA PRO A 370 -1.82 9.01 -7.71
C PRO A 370 -1.83 7.66 -8.44
N ALA A 371 -1.84 6.57 -7.68
CA ALA A 371 -1.74 5.21 -8.21
C ALA A 371 -2.85 4.89 -9.21
N GLY A 372 -4.10 5.27 -8.92
CA GLY A 372 -5.23 5.07 -9.82
C GLY A 372 -5.04 5.73 -11.18
N LYS A 373 -4.41 6.92 -11.25
CA LYS A 373 -4.16 7.62 -12.50
C LYS A 373 -3.11 6.93 -13.38
N LEU A 374 -2.09 6.35 -12.77
CA LEU A 374 -1.10 5.53 -13.48
C LEU A 374 -1.75 4.26 -14.06
N VAL A 375 -2.59 3.58 -13.28
CA VAL A 375 -3.36 2.41 -13.71
C VAL A 375 -4.29 2.76 -14.87
N GLU A 376 -5.06 3.85 -14.78
CA GLU A 376 -5.94 4.35 -15.86
C GLU A 376 -5.14 4.63 -17.15
N ARG A 377 -3.98 5.27 -17.03
CA ARG A 377 -3.12 5.60 -18.15
C ARG A 377 -2.58 4.32 -18.82
N ALA A 378 -1.99 3.39 -18.08
CA ALA A 378 -1.46 2.14 -18.61
C ALA A 378 -2.56 1.32 -19.31
N TYR A 379 -3.74 1.21 -18.69
CA TYR A 379 -4.89 0.56 -19.31
C TYR A 379 -5.34 1.24 -20.61
N SER A 380 -5.42 2.58 -20.61
CA SER A 380 -5.81 3.36 -21.81
C SER A 380 -4.83 3.20 -22.98
N TRP A 381 -3.57 2.85 -22.69
CA TRP A 381 -2.53 2.53 -23.66
C TRP A 381 -2.57 1.08 -24.16
N GLY A 382 -3.42 0.25 -23.56
CA GLY A 382 -3.55 -1.18 -23.87
C GLY A 382 -2.50 -2.07 -23.22
N HIS A 383 -1.79 -1.58 -22.19
CA HIS A 383 -0.95 -2.42 -21.34
C HIS A 383 -1.82 -3.40 -20.56
N LYS A 384 -1.34 -4.63 -20.32
CA LYS A 384 -2.10 -5.64 -19.56
C LYS A 384 -1.90 -5.55 -18.05
N ALA A 385 -0.82 -4.88 -17.61
CA ALA A 385 -0.46 -4.75 -16.22
C ALA A 385 0.42 -3.51 -15.97
N LEU A 386 0.50 -3.09 -14.71
CA LEU A 386 1.42 -2.08 -14.19
C LEU A 386 1.84 -2.48 -12.77
N ALA A 387 3.13 -2.36 -12.44
CA ALA A 387 3.61 -2.51 -11.08
C ALA A 387 3.46 -1.19 -10.30
N ILE A 388 3.17 -1.29 -9.01
CA ILE A 388 3.24 -0.21 -8.04
C ILE A 388 4.37 -0.58 -7.07
N THR A 389 5.45 0.20 -7.07
CA THR A 389 6.69 -0.11 -6.35
C THR A 389 7.19 1.10 -5.57
N ASP A 390 6.33 1.68 -4.71
CA ASP A 390 6.69 2.81 -3.86
C ASP A 390 7.84 2.50 -2.90
N HIS A 391 8.58 3.53 -2.49
CA HIS A 391 9.73 3.44 -1.58
C HIS A 391 9.34 2.91 -0.20
N GLY A 392 9.50 1.61 0.04
CA GLY A 392 9.31 0.96 1.33
C GLY A 392 7.91 1.02 1.91
N VAL A 393 6.90 1.40 1.13
CA VAL A 393 5.51 1.60 1.56
C VAL A 393 4.51 0.97 0.60
N VAL A 394 3.27 0.77 1.06
CA VAL A 394 2.18 0.10 0.32
C VAL A 394 0.89 0.90 0.25
N GLN A 395 0.91 2.17 0.65
CA GLN A 395 -0.28 3.02 0.73
C GLN A 395 -0.94 3.29 -0.64
N GLY A 396 -0.21 3.11 -1.75
CA GLY A 396 -0.76 3.20 -3.11
C GLY A 396 -1.67 2.03 -3.52
N TYR A 397 -1.64 0.91 -2.80
CA TYR A 397 -2.36 -0.31 -3.17
C TYR A 397 -3.89 -0.15 -3.21
N PRO A 398 -4.57 0.51 -2.24
CA PRO A 398 -6.01 0.69 -2.26
C PRO A 398 -6.49 1.42 -3.51
N ASP A 399 -5.85 2.52 -3.87
CA ASP A 399 -6.21 3.33 -5.04
C ASP A 399 -5.98 2.56 -6.34
N ALA A 400 -4.82 1.91 -6.50
CA ALA A 400 -4.52 1.07 -7.65
C ALA A 400 -5.50 -0.11 -7.78
N GLY A 401 -5.76 -0.82 -6.67
CA GLY A 401 -6.65 -1.98 -6.63
C GLY A 401 -8.10 -1.64 -6.93
N ASN A 402 -8.63 -0.56 -6.34
CA ASN A 402 -9.99 -0.09 -6.61
C ASN A 402 -10.17 0.34 -8.06
N THR A 403 -9.19 1.02 -8.63
CA THR A 403 -9.19 1.40 -10.06
C THR A 403 -9.18 0.16 -10.96
N CYS A 404 -8.34 -0.83 -10.65
CA CYS A 404 -8.30 -2.11 -11.37
C CYS A 404 -9.64 -2.86 -11.30
N ILE A 405 -10.27 -2.90 -10.12
CA ILE A 405 -11.62 -3.48 -9.93
C ILE A 405 -12.64 -2.75 -10.80
N GLY A 406 -12.58 -1.41 -10.87
CA GLY A 406 -13.42 -0.59 -11.74
C GLY A 406 -13.27 -0.96 -13.22
N ILE A 407 -12.03 -1.08 -13.70
CA ILE A 407 -11.70 -1.49 -15.08
C ILE A 407 -12.29 -2.88 -15.39
N ARG A 408 -12.08 -3.86 -14.50
CA ARG A 408 -12.58 -5.23 -14.67
C ARG A 408 -14.11 -5.31 -14.66
N LYS A 409 -14.78 -4.53 -13.79
CA LYS A 409 -16.25 -4.40 -13.80
C LYS A 409 -16.78 -3.82 -15.11
N GLY A 410 -16.01 -2.95 -15.78
CA GLY A 410 -16.29 -2.44 -17.10
C GLY A 410 -15.98 -3.41 -18.26
N GLY A 411 -15.56 -4.64 -17.96
CA GLY A 411 -15.22 -5.68 -18.96
C GLY A 411 -13.79 -5.59 -19.49
N GLY A 412 -12.93 -4.74 -18.90
CA GLY A 412 -11.51 -4.65 -19.25
C GLY A 412 -10.68 -5.76 -18.60
N ASP A 413 -9.61 -6.17 -19.26
CA ASP A 413 -8.62 -7.10 -18.71
C ASP A 413 -7.35 -6.32 -18.34
N PHE A 414 -7.11 -6.16 -17.03
CA PHE A 414 -5.95 -5.47 -16.49
C PHE A 414 -5.61 -6.01 -15.10
N LYS A 415 -4.33 -6.04 -14.73
CA LYS A 415 -3.90 -6.39 -13.39
C LYS A 415 -2.87 -5.41 -12.82
N VAL A 416 -2.95 -5.18 -11.51
CA VAL A 416 -1.92 -4.46 -10.75
C VAL A 416 -0.93 -5.48 -10.21
N LEU A 417 0.36 -5.21 -10.43
CA LEU A 417 1.45 -5.95 -9.81
C LEU A 417 1.81 -5.20 -8.51
N TYR A 418 1.42 -5.77 -7.37
CA TYR A 418 1.71 -5.17 -6.06
C TYR A 418 3.15 -5.43 -5.69
N GLY A 419 3.92 -4.40 -5.43
CA GLY A 419 5.33 -4.49 -5.08
C GLY A 419 5.82 -3.25 -4.33
N ILE A 420 7.08 -3.26 -3.93
CA ILE A 420 7.78 -2.11 -3.35
C ILE A 420 9.17 -1.98 -3.94
N GLU A 421 9.72 -0.76 -3.95
CA GLU A 421 11.16 -0.56 -3.95
C GLU A 421 11.63 -0.54 -2.50
N SER A 422 12.31 -1.60 -2.08
CA SER A 422 12.79 -1.78 -0.72
C SER A 422 14.18 -1.20 -0.51
N TYR A 423 14.53 -0.95 0.75
CA TYR A 423 15.88 -0.60 1.17
C TYR A 423 16.56 -1.84 1.77
N GLU A 424 17.14 -2.67 0.90
CA GLU A 424 17.83 -3.89 1.28
C GLU A 424 19.12 -3.59 2.04
N VAL A 425 19.41 -4.37 3.07
CA VAL A 425 20.71 -4.39 3.74
C VAL A 425 21.32 -5.76 3.57
N ASN A 426 22.45 -5.82 2.89
CA ASN A 426 23.22 -7.06 2.82
C ASN A 426 23.90 -7.34 4.18
N ASN A 427 23.27 -8.21 4.96
CA ASN A 427 23.77 -8.67 6.25
C ASN A 427 24.35 -10.09 6.19
N ASP A 428 24.55 -10.64 4.99
CA ASP A 428 25.24 -11.93 4.78
C ASP A 428 26.78 -11.78 4.81
N GLU A 429 27.29 -10.56 4.62
CA GLU A 429 28.70 -10.26 4.83
C GLU A 429 29.04 -10.42 6.31
N LYS A 430 29.63 -11.53 6.64
CA LYS A 430 30.04 -11.85 8.00
C LYS A 430 31.37 -11.18 8.30
N ILE A 431 31.42 -10.39 9.37
CA ILE A 431 32.70 -9.87 9.92
C ILE A 431 33.58 -11.03 10.30
N PHE A 432 33.03 -12.03 10.95
CA PHE A 432 33.71 -13.24 11.41
C PHE A 432 33.18 -14.49 10.71
N ARG A 433 34.10 -15.33 10.24
CA ARG A 433 33.79 -16.65 9.66
C ARG A 433 34.52 -17.73 10.44
N GLY A 434 33.79 -18.61 11.11
CA GLY A 434 34.32 -19.70 11.94
C GLY A 434 33.51 -19.91 13.21
N THR A 435 34.07 -20.68 14.15
CA THR A 435 33.41 -21.07 15.40
C THR A 435 34.28 -20.78 16.63
N ASP A 436 35.14 -19.82 16.55
CA ASP A 436 36.09 -19.47 17.59
C ASP A 436 35.39 -18.81 18.80
N LYS A 437 35.91 -19.03 19.99
CA LYS A 437 35.43 -18.48 21.26
C LYS A 437 36.49 -17.62 21.98
N ARG A 438 37.63 -17.36 21.32
CA ARG A 438 38.70 -16.51 21.87
C ARG A 438 38.25 -15.06 22.00
N GLU A 439 38.95 -14.31 22.84
CA GLU A 439 38.77 -12.88 23.00
C GLU A 439 39.57 -12.12 21.91
N LEU A 440 39.18 -10.87 21.63
CA LEU A 440 39.91 -10.01 20.68
C LEU A 440 41.34 -9.69 21.13
N THR A 441 41.67 -9.90 22.38
CA THR A 441 43.00 -9.74 22.97
C THR A 441 43.85 -11.00 22.85
N ASP A 442 43.31 -12.14 22.48
CA ASP A 442 44.07 -13.38 22.24
C ASP A 442 45.00 -13.25 21.01
N GLU A 443 45.69 -14.33 20.70
CA GLU A 443 46.58 -14.31 19.50
C GLU A 443 45.80 -14.26 18.21
N ILE A 444 46.03 -13.23 17.40
CA ILE A 444 45.36 -12.90 16.14
C ILE A 444 46.41 -12.57 15.09
N ILE A 445 46.17 -12.97 13.83
CA ILE A 445 47.11 -12.74 12.72
C ILE A 445 46.49 -11.82 11.71
N CYS A 446 46.99 -10.62 11.58
CA CYS A 446 46.65 -9.72 10.47
C CYS A 446 47.58 -10.05 9.27
N PHE A 447 47.02 -10.23 8.07
CA PHE A 447 47.83 -10.58 6.90
C PHE A 447 47.29 -9.97 5.62
N ASP A 448 48.17 -9.81 4.67
CA ASP A 448 47.87 -9.29 3.34
C ASP A 448 48.71 -10.02 2.30
N LEU A 449 48.22 -10.17 1.08
CA LEU A 449 48.83 -10.91 0.00
C LEU A 449 48.98 -10.03 -1.24
N GLU A 450 50.15 -10.09 -1.84
CA GLU A 450 50.34 -9.61 -3.21
C GLU A 450 50.32 -10.79 -4.19
N THR A 451 49.69 -10.59 -5.35
CA THR A 451 49.40 -11.68 -6.29
C THR A 451 49.62 -11.27 -7.74
N THR A 452 49.76 -12.24 -8.66
CA THR A 452 49.91 -11.99 -10.11
C THR A 452 48.61 -11.58 -10.80
N GLY A 453 47.47 -11.57 -10.08
CA GLY A 453 46.16 -11.23 -10.58
C GLY A 453 45.10 -11.53 -9.54
N THR A 454 43.80 -11.51 -9.92
CA THR A 454 42.69 -11.58 -8.97
C THR A 454 42.05 -12.96 -8.86
N ASN A 455 42.39 -13.92 -9.72
CA ASN A 455 41.79 -15.25 -9.73
C ASN A 455 42.62 -16.27 -8.92
N PRO A 456 42.24 -16.71 -7.72
CA PRO A 456 43.02 -17.62 -6.88
C PRO A 456 43.26 -18.99 -7.49
N ASN A 457 42.51 -19.43 -8.50
CA ASN A 457 42.72 -20.70 -9.17
C ASN A 457 43.77 -20.61 -10.28
N GLU A 458 43.92 -19.47 -10.92
CA GLU A 458 44.80 -19.23 -12.06
C GLU A 458 46.06 -18.46 -11.68
N ASP A 459 45.92 -17.49 -10.78
CA ASP A 459 46.97 -16.60 -10.35
C ASP A 459 47.84 -17.16 -9.21
N ARG A 460 48.95 -16.53 -8.91
CA ARG A 460 49.93 -16.97 -7.92
C ARG A 460 50.22 -15.87 -6.92
N ILE A 461 50.54 -16.26 -5.71
CA ILE A 461 51.05 -15.36 -4.66
C ILE A 461 52.46 -14.94 -4.98
N ILE A 462 52.82 -13.67 -4.81
CA ILE A 462 54.15 -13.11 -5.01
C ILE A 462 54.75 -12.57 -3.72
N GLU A 463 53.93 -12.18 -2.72
CA GLU A 463 54.37 -11.78 -1.38
C GLU A 463 53.32 -12.25 -0.33
N ILE A 464 53.76 -12.65 0.86
CA ILE A 464 52.95 -12.90 2.02
C ILE A 464 53.44 -12.01 3.15
N GLY A 465 52.68 -10.98 3.52
CA GLY A 465 52.92 -10.19 4.71
C GLY A 465 52.00 -10.60 5.86
N ALA A 466 52.52 -10.74 7.05
CA ALA A 466 51.68 -11.04 8.21
C ALA A 466 52.24 -10.44 9.52
N VAL A 467 51.32 -10.01 10.38
CA VAL A 467 51.61 -9.43 11.69
C VAL A 467 50.82 -10.20 12.76
N LYS A 468 51.55 -10.69 13.77
CA LYS A 468 50.95 -11.39 14.90
C LYS A 468 50.65 -10.42 16.02
N LEU A 469 49.43 -10.41 16.50
CA LEU A 469 48.94 -9.61 17.62
C LEU A 469 48.69 -10.51 18.83
N ARG A 470 48.98 -10.00 20.04
CA ARG A 470 48.53 -10.52 21.31
C ARG A 470 48.32 -9.33 22.26
N ASP A 471 47.22 -9.34 23.01
CA ASP A 471 46.81 -8.21 23.85
C ASP A 471 46.66 -6.88 23.06
N LEU A 472 46.30 -6.99 21.80
CA LEU A 472 46.22 -5.86 20.84
C LEU A 472 47.57 -5.14 20.66
N GLU A 473 48.69 -5.85 20.86
CA GLU A 473 50.04 -5.38 20.61
C GLU A 473 50.76 -6.28 19.60
N VAL A 474 51.60 -5.68 18.75
CA VAL A 474 52.39 -6.44 17.76
C VAL A 474 53.48 -7.23 18.46
N VAL A 475 53.47 -8.54 18.31
CA VAL A 475 54.45 -9.46 18.96
C VAL A 475 55.41 -10.11 17.96
N ASP A 476 55.04 -10.29 16.69
CA ASP A 476 55.86 -10.90 15.65
C ASP A 476 55.44 -10.46 14.25
N LYS A 477 56.30 -10.58 13.25
CA LYS A 477 56.05 -10.24 11.85
C LYS A 477 56.65 -11.26 10.91
N LEU A 478 56.04 -11.45 9.77
CA LEU A 478 56.46 -12.33 8.69
C LEU A 478 56.40 -11.58 7.35
N ASP A 479 57.46 -11.68 6.58
CA ASP A 479 57.53 -11.16 5.20
C ASP A 479 58.21 -12.20 4.31
N ILE A 480 57.51 -12.67 3.27
CA ILE A 480 57.98 -13.75 2.39
C ILE A 480 57.72 -13.40 0.95
N PHE A 481 58.80 -13.17 0.16
CA PHE A 481 58.68 -13.16 -1.30
C PHE A 481 58.50 -14.59 -1.82
N VAL A 482 57.54 -14.76 -2.74
CA VAL A 482 57.18 -16.04 -3.33
C VAL A 482 57.47 -15.99 -4.83
N ASN A 483 58.23 -16.97 -5.31
CA ASN A 483 58.47 -17.13 -6.73
C ASN A 483 57.22 -17.74 -7.40
N PRO A 484 56.49 -16.98 -8.29
CA PRO A 484 55.29 -17.46 -8.93
C PRO A 484 55.53 -18.45 -10.05
N GLU A 485 56.83 -18.76 -10.39
CA GLU A 485 57.28 -19.63 -11.49
C GLU A 485 56.75 -19.17 -12.89
N ARG A 486 56.37 -17.92 -13.00
CA ARG A 486 55.93 -17.24 -14.23
C ARG A 486 56.21 -15.73 -14.13
N PRO A 487 56.29 -15.02 -15.28
CA PRO A 487 56.45 -13.56 -15.27
C PRO A 487 55.29 -12.87 -14.56
N ILE A 488 55.60 -11.84 -13.78
CA ILE A 488 54.61 -10.96 -13.17
C ILE A 488 54.14 -10.01 -14.28
N PRO A 489 52.78 -9.86 -14.45
CA PRO A 489 52.23 -8.92 -15.40
C PRO A 489 52.70 -7.51 -15.13
N GLU A 490 53.01 -6.74 -16.17
CA GLU A 490 53.60 -5.40 -16.07
C GLU A 490 52.70 -4.45 -15.22
N PHE A 491 51.37 -4.55 -15.36
CA PHE A 491 50.43 -3.74 -14.57
C PHE A 491 50.47 -4.10 -13.07
N ILE A 492 50.73 -5.37 -12.71
CA ILE A 492 50.90 -5.79 -11.31
C ILE A 492 52.23 -5.26 -10.77
N SER A 493 53.33 -5.39 -11.52
CA SER A 493 54.65 -4.83 -11.11
C SER A 493 54.56 -3.31 -10.91
N ASN A 494 53.79 -2.59 -11.74
CA ASN A 494 53.58 -1.16 -11.58
C ASN A 494 52.71 -0.82 -10.36
N LEU A 495 51.77 -1.70 -9.99
CA LEU A 495 50.90 -1.54 -8.84
C LEU A 495 51.60 -1.86 -7.52
N THR A 496 52.21 -3.04 -7.44
CA THR A 496 52.80 -3.57 -6.19
C THR A 496 54.26 -3.17 -6.00
N HIS A 497 54.89 -2.64 -7.05
CA HIS A 497 56.34 -2.38 -7.12
C HIS A 497 57.21 -3.64 -6.95
N ILE A 498 56.60 -4.84 -7.04
CA ILE A 498 57.33 -6.12 -7.01
C ILE A 498 57.69 -6.53 -8.42
N THR A 499 58.96 -6.80 -8.64
CA THR A 499 59.53 -7.18 -9.95
C THR A 499 59.93 -8.65 -9.98
N ASP A 500 60.03 -9.23 -11.19
CA ASP A 500 60.54 -10.60 -11.38
C ASP A 500 61.90 -10.83 -10.71
N ASP A 501 62.76 -9.80 -10.69
CA ASP A 501 64.09 -9.89 -10.06
C ASP A 501 64.01 -9.99 -8.52
N MET A 502 62.99 -9.43 -7.90
CA MET A 502 62.78 -9.50 -6.44
C MET A 502 62.29 -10.89 -6.00
N VAL A 503 61.48 -11.54 -6.81
CA VAL A 503 60.87 -12.84 -6.48
C VAL A 503 61.64 -14.06 -7.01
N LYS A 504 62.61 -13.88 -7.92
CA LYS A 504 63.32 -14.99 -8.56
C LYS A 504 64.01 -15.94 -7.57
N ASP A 505 64.56 -15.39 -6.48
CA ASP A 505 65.25 -16.10 -5.40
C ASP A 505 64.27 -16.31 -4.18
N GLY A 506 63.01 -15.95 -4.33
CA GLY A 506 61.95 -16.13 -3.32
C GLY A 506 61.65 -17.58 -3.05
N ALA A 507 60.89 -17.84 -1.98
CA ALA A 507 60.45 -19.17 -1.61
C ALA A 507 59.54 -19.77 -2.71
N SER A 508 59.59 -21.07 -2.92
CA SER A 508 58.52 -21.72 -3.71
C SER A 508 57.18 -21.58 -3.02
N GLU A 509 56.08 -21.64 -3.81
CA GLU A 509 54.73 -21.53 -3.26
C GLU A 509 54.48 -22.49 -2.09
N ARG A 510 55.04 -23.69 -2.19
CA ARG A 510 54.95 -24.69 -1.10
C ARG A 510 55.75 -24.31 0.15
N GLU A 511 57.00 -23.83 0.00
CA GLU A 511 57.84 -23.41 1.12
C GLU A 511 57.29 -22.18 1.82
N ALA A 512 56.79 -21.22 1.04
CA ALA A 512 56.15 -20.02 1.56
C ALA A 512 54.92 -20.38 2.41
N LEU A 513 54.06 -21.25 1.88
CA LEU A 513 52.86 -21.70 2.60
C LEU A 513 53.17 -22.49 3.87
N LEU A 514 54.25 -23.31 3.89
CA LEU A 514 54.69 -24.02 5.10
C LEU A 514 55.22 -23.05 6.15
N LYS A 515 56.02 -22.06 5.77
CA LYS A 515 56.47 -21.00 6.68
C LYS A 515 55.33 -20.17 7.24
N PHE A 516 54.37 -19.82 6.37
CA PHE A 516 53.16 -19.11 6.78
C PHE A 516 52.35 -19.97 7.78
N LYS A 517 52.18 -21.27 7.49
CA LYS A 517 51.49 -22.22 8.40
C LYS A 517 52.20 -22.34 9.76
N GLU A 518 53.55 -22.41 9.78
CA GLU A 518 54.33 -22.39 11.01
C GLU A 518 54.14 -21.09 11.80
N PHE A 519 54.10 -19.94 11.11
CA PHE A 519 53.88 -18.63 11.74
C PHE A 519 52.50 -18.50 12.37
N ILE A 520 51.45 -18.90 11.62
CA ILE A 520 50.05 -18.76 12.09
C ILE A 520 49.67 -19.81 13.15
N GLY A 521 50.38 -20.95 13.24
CA GLY A 521 50.07 -22.00 14.18
C GLY A 521 48.86 -22.86 13.78
N ASP A 522 48.38 -23.64 14.79
CA ASP A 522 47.20 -24.48 14.61
C ASP A 522 45.92 -23.68 14.93
N ASP A 523 44.91 -23.76 14.03
CA ASP A 523 43.61 -23.13 14.17
C ASP A 523 43.63 -21.60 14.46
N PRO A 524 44.36 -20.77 13.66
CA PRO A 524 44.49 -19.35 13.87
C PRO A 524 43.22 -18.58 13.59
N VAL A 525 43.12 -17.34 14.13
CA VAL A 525 42.20 -16.30 13.64
C VAL A 525 42.99 -15.37 12.71
N LEU A 526 42.61 -15.39 11.45
CA LEU A 526 43.21 -14.57 10.40
C LEU A 526 42.40 -13.31 10.20
N VAL A 527 43.01 -12.15 10.12
CA VAL A 527 42.41 -10.86 9.84
C VAL A 527 42.91 -10.33 8.51
N ALA A 528 42.05 -9.98 7.61
CA ALA A 528 42.40 -9.31 6.35
C ALA A 528 41.41 -8.22 5.99
N HIS A 529 41.77 -7.36 5.05
CA HIS A 529 40.92 -6.29 4.55
C HIS A 529 40.29 -6.71 3.22
N ASN A 530 38.98 -7.11 3.20
CA ASN A 530 38.34 -7.93 2.19
C ASN A 530 38.80 -9.39 2.25
N SER A 531 38.64 -9.99 3.41
CA SER A 531 39.26 -11.26 3.81
C SER A 531 38.99 -12.44 2.86
N GLN A 532 37.96 -12.38 2.01
CA GLN A 532 37.65 -13.43 1.03
C GLN A 532 38.71 -13.52 -0.06
N PHE A 533 39.33 -12.41 -0.44
CA PHE A 533 40.42 -12.37 -1.41
C PHE A 533 41.60 -13.16 -0.89
N ASP A 534 42.16 -12.75 0.22
CA ASP A 534 43.41 -13.31 0.78
C ASP A 534 43.23 -14.76 1.22
N THR A 535 42.16 -15.07 1.95
CA THR A 535 41.83 -16.43 2.38
C THR A 535 41.49 -17.34 1.20
N GLY A 536 40.94 -16.78 0.11
CA GLY A 536 40.70 -17.49 -1.14
C GLY A 536 42.02 -17.95 -1.80
N PHE A 537 43.02 -17.07 -1.86
CA PHE A 537 44.36 -17.41 -2.38
C PHE A 537 45.08 -18.43 -1.48
N ILE A 538 45.05 -18.27 -0.15
CA ILE A 538 45.64 -19.24 0.79
C ILE A 538 44.95 -20.63 0.61
N SER A 539 43.62 -20.68 0.51
CA SER A 539 42.87 -21.92 0.33
C SER A 539 43.21 -22.59 -1.01
N ALA A 540 43.29 -21.83 -2.12
CA ALA A 540 43.58 -22.35 -3.43
C ALA A 540 45.03 -22.86 -3.50
N CYS A 541 45.98 -22.12 -2.91
CA CYS A 541 47.38 -22.50 -2.79
C CYS A 541 47.52 -23.79 -1.96
N ALA A 542 46.89 -23.83 -0.78
CA ALA A 542 46.90 -24.99 0.10
C ALA A 542 46.36 -26.26 -0.61
N LYS A 543 45.25 -26.09 -1.38
CA LYS A 543 44.69 -27.18 -2.19
C LYS A 543 45.68 -27.67 -3.28
N ARG A 544 46.33 -26.72 -4.01
CA ARG A 544 47.32 -27.06 -5.06
C ARG A 544 48.50 -27.81 -4.48
N GLN A 545 48.96 -27.42 -3.29
CA GLN A 545 50.16 -27.98 -2.64
C GLN A 545 49.84 -29.19 -1.75
N GLY A 546 48.59 -29.58 -1.59
CA GLY A 546 48.15 -30.69 -0.72
C GLY A 546 48.46 -30.45 0.77
N ILE A 547 48.34 -29.19 1.20
CA ILE A 547 48.52 -28.78 2.60
C ILE A 547 47.17 -28.45 3.21
N GLU A 548 46.90 -28.97 4.36
CA GLU A 548 45.65 -28.64 5.13
C GLU A 548 45.95 -27.44 6.04
N ILE A 549 45.19 -26.36 5.91
CA ILE A 549 45.20 -25.19 6.82
C ILE A 549 43.75 -24.98 7.27
N LYS A 550 43.52 -24.99 8.58
CA LYS A 550 42.23 -24.64 9.20
C LYS A 550 42.38 -23.28 9.83
N TYR A 551 41.40 -22.41 9.69
CA TYR A 551 41.42 -21.08 10.26
C TYR A 551 40.00 -20.56 10.46
N SER A 552 39.84 -19.59 11.37
CA SER A 552 38.73 -18.65 11.41
C SER A 552 39.20 -17.34 10.83
N SER A 553 38.33 -16.51 10.27
CA SER A 553 38.71 -15.22 9.69
C SER A 553 37.83 -14.06 10.13
N ILE A 554 38.43 -12.88 10.23
CA ILE A 554 37.77 -11.59 10.46
C ILE A 554 38.02 -10.71 9.25
N ASP A 555 36.96 -10.01 8.78
CA ASP A 555 37.04 -9.03 7.72
C ASP A 555 36.91 -7.62 8.29
N THR A 556 37.93 -6.78 8.08
CA THR A 556 37.97 -5.41 8.59
C THR A 556 37.14 -4.44 7.74
N VAL A 557 36.74 -4.79 6.49
CA VAL A 557 35.85 -3.94 5.67
C VAL A 557 34.47 -3.83 6.32
N PRO A 558 33.69 -4.91 6.51
CA PRO A 558 32.40 -4.82 7.20
C PRO A 558 32.55 -4.34 8.65
N MET A 559 33.66 -4.65 9.32
CA MET A 559 33.92 -4.15 10.67
C MET A 559 34.06 -2.62 10.69
N SER A 560 34.80 -2.03 9.74
CA SER A 560 34.94 -0.58 9.62
C SER A 560 33.63 0.11 9.21
N GLN A 561 32.83 -0.50 8.34
CA GLN A 561 31.53 0.02 7.94
C GLN A 561 30.56 0.17 9.12
N ILE A 562 30.67 -0.74 10.09
CA ILE A 562 29.81 -0.72 11.28
C ILE A 562 30.32 0.30 12.30
N MET A 563 31.62 0.34 12.51
CA MET A 563 32.25 1.17 13.55
C MET A 563 32.42 2.63 13.12
N LEU A 564 32.53 2.89 11.82
CA LEU A 564 32.76 4.20 11.21
C LEU A 564 31.70 4.52 10.13
N PRO A 565 30.41 4.55 10.47
CA PRO A 565 29.33 4.70 9.50
C PRO A 565 29.31 6.08 8.79
N GLU A 566 30.06 7.04 9.29
CA GLU A 566 30.26 8.38 8.69
C GLU A 566 31.33 8.40 7.62
N LEU A 567 32.18 7.38 7.52
CA LEU A 567 33.26 7.33 6.54
C LEU A 567 32.70 6.97 5.15
N GLU A 568 32.96 7.79 4.15
CA GLU A 568 32.43 7.59 2.79
C GLU A 568 33.06 6.39 2.05
N LYS A 569 34.30 6.02 2.39
CA LYS A 569 35.06 4.91 1.79
C LYS A 569 35.75 4.07 2.85
N HIS A 570 35.66 2.75 2.69
CA HIS A 570 36.25 1.78 3.62
C HIS A 570 37.41 0.99 3.00
N LYS A 571 38.14 1.56 2.04
CA LYS A 571 39.43 0.98 1.55
C LYS A 571 40.51 1.18 2.60
N LEU A 572 41.50 0.29 2.62
CA LEU A 572 42.55 0.24 3.62
C LEU A 572 43.16 1.63 3.91
N ASN A 573 43.53 2.38 2.86
CA ASN A 573 44.12 3.73 2.96
C ASN A 573 43.22 4.76 3.63
N TYR A 574 41.90 4.76 3.32
CA TYR A 574 40.95 5.71 3.91
C TYR A 574 40.68 5.45 5.39
N VAL A 575 40.63 4.15 5.76
CA VAL A 575 40.49 3.76 7.15
C VAL A 575 41.77 4.05 7.95
N ALA A 576 42.93 3.82 7.33
CA ALA A 576 44.22 4.16 7.91
C ALA A 576 44.38 5.67 8.16
N GLU A 577 44.01 6.50 7.18
CA GLU A 577 43.99 7.96 7.29
C GLU A 577 43.08 8.44 8.41
N HIS A 578 41.88 7.87 8.52
CA HIS A 578 40.94 8.19 9.61
C HIS A 578 41.54 7.97 11.01
N PHE A 579 42.31 6.89 11.18
CA PHE A 579 42.97 6.60 12.45
C PHE A 579 44.35 7.28 12.62
N GLY A 580 44.80 8.04 11.61
CA GLY A 580 46.10 8.72 11.66
C GLY A 580 47.30 7.76 11.69
N LEU A 581 47.23 6.62 11.02
CA LEU A 581 48.25 5.57 11.03
C LEU A 581 49.49 5.91 10.16
N GLY A 582 49.54 7.10 9.61
CA GLY A 582 50.69 7.64 8.87
C GLY A 582 50.69 7.33 7.38
N ASP A 583 51.63 7.99 6.64
CA ASP A 583 51.87 7.67 5.21
C ASP A 583 52.68 6.37 5.10
N PHE A 584 52.16 5.40 4.36
CA PHE A 584 52.80 4.13 4.06
C PHE A 584 52.79 3.85 2.56
N GLN A 585 53.70 3.01 2.11
CA GLN A 585 53.77 2.61 0.73
C GLN A 585 52.75 1.50 0.45
N HIS A 586 51.63 1.87 -0.17
CA HIS A 586 50.60 0.92 -0.56
C HIS A 586 51.15 -0.16 -1.52
N HIS A 587 50.49 -1.33 -1.45
CA HIS A 587 50.78 -2.49 -2.29
C HIS A 587 52.16 -3.13 -2.00
N ARG A 588 52.47 -3.26 -0.70
CA ARG A 588 53.54 -4.09 -0.16
C ARG A 588 52.93 -4.91 0.99
N GLY A 589 52.92 -6.23 0.81
CA GLY A 589 52.16 -7.15 1.69
C GLY A 589 52.52 -7.00 3.18
N CYS A 590 53.79 -6.80 3.54
CA CYS A 590 54.18 -6.58 4.93
C CYS A 590 53.76 -5.21 5.46
N ASP A 591 53.89 -4.14 4.68
CA ASP A 591 53.53 -2.78 5.09
C ASP A 591 51.98 -2.69 5.23
N ASP A 592 51.22 -3.27 4.28
CA ASP A 592 49.75 -3.31 4.31
C ASP A 592 49.25 -4.17 5.48
N ALA A 593 49.89 -5.28 5.82
CA ALA A 593 49.61 -6.09 7.01
C ALA A 593 49.84 -5.33 8.33
N GLU A 594 50.88 -4.46 8.40
CA GLU A 594 51.16 -3.61 9.57
C GLU A 594 50.09 -2.52 9.75
N VAL A 595 49.67 -1.88 8.66
CA VAL A 595 48.60 -0.89 8.66
C VAL A 595 47.28 -1.56 9.01
N LEU A 596 46.96 -2.73 8.44
CA LEU A 596 45.83 -3.52 8.77
C LEU A 596 45.77 -3.89 10.27
N ALA A 597 46.91 -4.25 10.86
CA ALA A 597 47.02 -4.52 12.30
C ALA A 597 46.67 -3.26 13.12
N GLY A 598 47.17 -2.08 12.71
CA GLY A 598 46.79 -0.81 13.35
C GLY A 598 45.31 -0.47 13.25
N ILE A 599 44.71 -0.71 12.08
CA ILE A 599 43.28 -0.56 11.85
C ILE A 599 42.47 -1.53 12.75
N PHE A 600 42.86 -2.82 12.75
CA PHE A 600 42.17 -3.83 13.55
C PHE A 600 42.27 -3.52 15.05
N ILE A 601 43.42 -3.08 15.54
CA ILE A 601 43.58 -2.66 16.95
C ILE A 601 42.65 -1.49 17.28
N SER A 602 42.59 -0.49 16.40
CA SER A 602 41.73 0.71 16.61
C SER A 602 40.25 0.34 16.60
N LEU A 603 39.78 -0.43 15.61
CA LEU A 603 38.42 -0.91 15.54
C LEU A 603 38.06 -1.82 16.72
N SER A 604 39.00 -2.69 17.16
CA SER A 604 38.76 -3.57 18.33
C SER A 604 38.62 -2.76 19.61
N LYS A 605 39.44 -1.72 19.84
CA LYS A 605 39.30 -0.82 20.99
C LYS A 605 37.93 -0.12 21.01
N MET A 606 37.48 0.42 19.86
CA MET A 606 36.13 0.99 19.75
C MET A 606 35.03 -0.03 20.07
N LEU A 607 35.19 -1.28 19.58
CA LEU A 607 34.24 -2.35 19.81
C LEU A 607 34.17 -2.73 21.29
N MET A 608 35.33 -2.79 21.96
CA MET A 608 35.44 -3.12 23.38
C MET A 608 34.79 -2.10 24.30
N GLU A 609 34.70 -0.84 23.91
CA GLU A 609 33.97 0.20 24.63
C GLU A 609 32.44 -0.05 24.63
N GLN A 610 31.94 -0.73 23.62
CA GLN A 610 30.50 -0.96 23.42
C GLN A 610 30.04 -2.39 23.74
N TYR A 611 30.94 -3.42 23.65
CA TYR A 611 30.56 -4.84 23.71
C TYR A 611 31.61 -5.68 24.46
N PRO A 612 31.22 -6.89 24.91
CA PRO A 612 32.18 -7.86 25.47
C PRO A 612 33.32 -8.22 24.51
N LEU A 613 34.50 -8.51 25.02
CA LEU A 613 35.73 -8.79 24.28
C LEU A 613 35.72 -10.03 23.38
N MET A 614 34.69 -10.85 23.44
CA MET A 614 34.61 -12.14 22.73
C MET A 614 34.45 -11.93 21.21
N ILE A 615 35.23 -12.64 20.40
CA ILE A 615 35.10 -12.67 18.93
C ILE A 615 33.65 -13.00 18.49
N ASN A 616 32.99 -13.89 19.22
CA ASN A 616 31.58 -14.24 18.94
C ASN A 616 30.61 -13.06 19.08
N SER A 617 30.97 -11.97 19.78
CA SER A 617 30.16 -10.75 19.82
C SER A 617 30.09 -10.04 18.44
N LEU A 618 31.05 -10.31 17.57
CA LEU A 618 31.06 -9.85 16.19
C LEU A 618 30.05 -10.58 15.28
N LEU A 619 29.53 -11.73 15.74
CA LEU A 619 28.60 -12.58 14.97
C LEU A 619 27.11 -12.17 15.12
N ALA A 620 26.74 -11.48 16.21
CA ALA A 620 25.36 -11.46 16.68
C ALA A 620 24.79 -10.06 16.88
N ASN A 621 25.04 -9.10 16.01
CA ASN A 621 24.55 -7.76 16.29
C ASN A 621 23.44 -7.31 15.32
N GLU A 622 22.18 -7.22 15.79
CA GLU A 622 21.06 -6.60 15.08
C GLU A 622 21.36 -5.12 14.75
N ASN A 623 22.19 -4.45 15.51
CA ASN A 623 22.67 -3.09 15.23
C ASN A 623 23.48 -3.00 13.92
N GLN A 624 24.05 -4.09 13.41
CA GLN A 624 24.71 -4.14 12.11
C GLN A 624 23.77 -3.72 10.97
N VAL A 625 22.51 -4.14 11.01
CA VAL A 625 21.51 -3.77 9.99
C VAL A 625 21.30 -2.25 9.95
N LEU A 626 21.37 -1.59 11.12
CA LEU A 626 21.16 -0.15 11.23
C LEU A 626 22.37 0.68 10.80
N ALA A 627 23.58 0.09 10.80
CA ALA A 627 24.81 0.76 10.42
C ALA A 627 25.19 0.64 8.94
N LYS A 628 24.92 -0.53 8.33
CA LYS A 628 25.29 -0.82 6.93
C LYS A 628 24.57 0.07 5.91
N PRO A 629 25.15 0.29 4.71
CA PRO A 629 24.48 0.95 3.61
C PRO A 629 23.24 0.17 3.15
N THR A 630 22.32 0.86 2.49
CA THR A 630 21.14 0.26 1.91
C THR A 630 21.22 0.27 0.40
N TYR A 631 20.79 -0.81 -0.23
CA TYR A 631 20.60 -0.94 -1.66
C TYR A 631 19.12 -0.89 -2.01
N HIS A 632 18.79 -0.40 -3.19
CA HIS A 632 17.43 -0.49 -3.73
C HIS A 632 17.19 -1.89 -4.28
N GLN A 633 15.99 -2.40 -4.08
CA GLN A 633 15.58 -3.70 -4.57
C GLN A 633 14.08 -3.71 -4.85
N ILE A 634 13.68 -4.22 -6.00
CA ILE A 634 12.26 -4.40 -6.31
C ILE A 634 11.77 -5.72 -5.76
N ILE A 635 10.67 -5.67 -5.03
CA ILE A 635 9.95 -6.85 -4.55
C ILE A 635 8.55 -6.81 -5.14
N ILE A 636 8.18 -7.78 -5.98
CA ILE A 636 6.83 -7.93 -6.54
C ILE A 636 6.17 -9.16 -5.91
N VAL A 637 4.90 -9.02 -5.55
CA VAL A 637 4.11 -10.09 -4.98
C VAL A 637 3.60 -11.03 -6.08
N ARG A 638 3.91 -12.30 -5.97
CA ARG A 638 3.46 -13.34 -6.91
C ARG A 638 2.06 -13.87 -6.60
N ASN A 639 1.76 -14.09 -5.30
CA ASN A 639 0.52 -14.71 -4.83
C ASN A 639 0.19 -14.27 -3.38
N ASN A 640 -0.88 -14.78 -2.80
CA ASN A 640 -1.31 -14.43 -1.44
C ASN A 640 -0.28 -14.76 -0.35
N THR A 641 0.53 -15.81 -0.51
CA THR A 641 1.63 -16.11 0.43
C THR A 641 2.67 -14.99 0.38
N GLY A 642 3.07 -14.59 -0.84
CA GLY A 642 3.98 -13.47 -1.04
C GLY A 642 3.44 -12.14 -0.50
N LEU A 643 2.14 -11.87 -0.65
CA LEU A 643 1.52 -10.66 -0.08
C LEU A 643 1.65 -10.61 1.44
N LYS A 644 1.38 -11.73 2.11
CA LYS A 644 1.53 -11.84 3.56
C LYS A 644 3.00 -11.68 3.99
N ASN A 645 3.92 -12.27 3.23
CA ASN A 645 5.36 -12.17 3.50
C ASN A 645 5.85 -10.73 3.28
N LEU A 646 5.42 -10.05 2.22
CA LEU A 646 5.74 -8.64 1.99
C LEU A 646 5.26 -7.76 3.14
N TYR A 647 4.02 -7.92 3.60
CA TYR A 647 3.49 -7.13 4.72
C TYR A 647 4.27 -7.35 6.02
N ARG A 648 4.76 -8.58 6.28
CA ARG A 648 5.64 -8.85 7.42
C ARG A 648 6.99 -8.15 7.29
N LEU A 649 7.61 -8.24 6.12
CA LEU A 649 8.88 -7.55 5.84
C LEU A 649 8.75 -6.03 6.03
N ILE A 650 7.65 -5.42 5.56
CA ILE A 650 7.39 -3.99 5.75
C ILE A 650 7.18 -3.66 7.22
N SER A 651 6.40 -4.46 7.95
CA SER A 651 6.19 -4.25 9.38
C SER A 651 7.51 -4.31 10.15
N ASP A 652 8.32 -5.34 9.90
CA ASP A 652 9.63 -5.48 10.57
C ASP A 652 10.60 -4.36 10.17
N SER A 653 10.60 -3.93 8.93
CA SER A 653 11.45 -2.82 8.46
C SER A 653 11.14 -1.48 9.15
N ASN A 654 9.86 -1.26 9.52
CA ASN A 654 9.43 -0.06 10.23
C ASN A 654 9.53 -0.18 11.74
N LEU A 655 9.26 -1.36 12.31
CA LEU A 655 9.22 -1.56 13.77
C LEU A 655 10.58 -1.94 14.38
N LYS A 656 11.42 -2.70 13.64
CA LYS A 656 12.69 -3.23 14.15
C LYS A 656 13.92 -2.59 13.48
N TYR A 657 13.84 -2.32 12.18
CA TYR A 657 15.01 -1.97 11.38
C TYR A 657 14.96 -0.54 10.80
N PHE A 658 14.13 0.33 11.35
CA PHE A 658 14.01 1.72 10.88
C PHE A 658 15.19 2.58 11.36
N LYS A 659 15.92 3.15 10.41
CA LYS A 659 16.88 4.25 10.65
C LYS A 659 16.88 5.17 9.44
N ARG A 660 16.26 6.35 9.57
CA ARG A 660 15.97 7.32 8.48
C ARG A 660 15.05 6.77 7.39
N ARG A 661 15.09 5.44 7.12
CA ARG A 661 14.27 4.72 6.15
C ARG A 661 14.01 3.29 6.64
N PRO A 662 12.94 2.64 6.17
CA PRO A 662 12.63 1.26 6.55
C PRO A 662 13.60 0.29 5.84
N ARG A 663 14.41 -0.44 6.60
CA ARG A 663 15.46 -1.33 6.09
C ARG A 663 14.98 -2.77 6.09
N ILE A 664 15.27 -3.52 5.03
CA ILE A 664 14.98 -4.95 4.95
C ILE A 664 16.30 -5.73 4.93
N PRO A 665 16.65 -6.46 6.01
CA PRO A 665 17.81 -7.33 6.01
C PRO A 665 17.65 -8.46 5.00
N LYS A 666 18.71 -8.78 4.23
CA LYS A 666 18.72 -9.85 3.24
C LYS A 666 18.36 -11.20 3.87
N SER A 667 18.82 -11.47 5.09
CA SER A 667 18.46 -12.67 5.85
C SER A 667 16.96 -12.79 6.13
N GLU A 668 16.26 -11.70 6.45
CA GLU A 668 14.81 -11.70 6.64
C GLU A 668 14.07 -11.88 5.31
N LEU A 669 14.61 -11.29 4.23
CA LEU A 669 14.07 -11.48 2.89
C LEU A 669 14.18 -12.95 2.45
N VAL A 670 15.31 -13.61 2.70
CA VAL A 670 15.48 -15.06 2.42
C VAL A 670 14.47 -15.89 3.21
N ARG A 671 14.24 -15.56 4.49
CA ARG A 671 13.26 -16.25 5.34
C ARG A 671 11.83 -16.13 4.84
N HIS A 672 11.48 -15.00 4.22
CA HIS A 672 10.14 -14.67 3.72
C HIS A 672 10.07 -14.66 2.19
N ARG A 673 10.98 -15.41 1.52
CA ARG A 673 11.14 -15.39 0.05
C ARG A 673 9.95 -15.96 -0.73
N GLU A 674 9.22 -16.90 -0.12
CA GLU A 674 8.15 -17.63 -0.80
C GLU A 674 7.05 -16.69 -1.30
N GLY A 675 6.69 -16.83 -2.57
CA GLY A 675 5.65 -16.04 -3.23
C GLY A 675 6.07 -14.62 -3.59
N LEU A 676 7.37 -14.28 -3.52
CA LEU A 676 7.94 -13.01 -3.95
C LEU A 676 8.79 -13.17 -5.21
N ILE A 677 8.80 -12.14 -6.05
CA ILE A 677 9.66 -12.00 -7.23
C ILE A 677 10.58 -10.82 -6.92
N LEU A 678 11.90 -11.03 -7.03
CA LEU A 678 12.91 -10.02 -6.74
C LEU A 678 13.56 -9.48 -8.00
N GLY A 679 13.64 -8.15 -8.12
CA GLY A 679 14.34 -7.43 -9.16
C GLY A 679 15.55 -6.68 -8.60
N SER A 680 16.60 -6.51 -9.42
CA SER A 680 17.85 -5.87 -9.00
C SER A 680 17.78 -4.35 -8.85
N ALA A 681 16.65 -3.73 -9.17
CA ALA A 681 16.36 -2.29 -9.11
C ALA A 681 17.28 -1.40 -9.96
N CYS A 682 17.29 -0.09 -9.64
CA CYS A 682 17.98 0.99 -10.35
C CYS A 682 19.48 1.02 -10.09
N GLU A 683 20.12 2.15 -10.37
CA GLU A 683 21.58 2.37 -10.15
C GLU A 683 21.98 2.23 -8.68
N ARG A 684 21.05 2.36 -7.74
CA ARG A 684 21.28 2.13 -6.29
C ARG A 684 21.11 0.68 -5.86
N GLY A 685 20.80 -0.22 -6.81
CA GLY A 685 20.73 -1.66 -6.56
C GLY A 685 22.12 -2.28 -6.33
N GLU A 686 22.18 -3.37 -5.56
CA GLU A 686 23.45 -4.01 -5.17
C GLU A 686 24.29 -4.44 -6.40
N VAL A 687 23.64 -4.89 -7.49
CA VAL A 687 24.32 -5.38 -8.70
C VAL A 687 25.05 -4.26 -9.43
N ILE A 688 24.35 -3.12 -9.67
CA ILE A 688 24.95 -1.98 -10.36
C ILE A 688 25.99 -1.29 -9.47
N GLN A 689 25.72 -1.17 -8.15
CA GLN A 689 26.72 -0.62 -7.22
C GLN A 689 28.00 -1.47 -7.18
N ALA A 690 27.90 -2.79 -7.19
CA ALA A 690 29.05 -3.68 -7.26
C ALA A 690 29.88 -3.49 -8.55
N TYR A 691 29.20 -3.26 -9.69
CA TYR A 691 29.87 -2.93 -10.95
C TYR A 691 30.59 -1.59 -10.86
N LEU A 692 29.92 -0.56 -10.35
CA LEU A 692 30.50 0.78 -10.19
C LEU A 692 31.68 0.81 -9.21
N GLU A 693 31.64 0.01 -8.16
CA GLU A 693 32.74 -0.19 -7.20
C GLU A 693 33.93 -0.94 -7.84
N GLY A 694 33.72 -1.57 -9.01
CA GLY A 694 34.76 -2.32 -9.73
C GLY A 694 35.02 -3.70 -9.12
N ARG A 695 34.00 -4.34 -8.51
CA ARG A 695 34.10 -5.73 -8.07
C ARG A 695 34.32 -6.65 -9.27
N ASN A 696 34.90 -7.79 -9.05
CA ASN A 696 35.17 -8.73 -10.14
C ASN A 696 33.86 -9.39 -10.66
N TYR A 697 33.92 -9.93 -11.89
CA TYR A 697 32.76 -10.48 -12.57
C TYR A 697 32.06 -11.60 -11.79
N GLU A 698 32.82 -12.52 -11.18
CA GLU A 698 32.26 -13.66 -10.45
C GLU A 698 31.56 -13.24 -9.16
N GLU A 699 32.04 -12.20 -8.46
CA GLU A 699 31.36 -11.60 -7.30
C GLU A 699 30.04 -10.98 -7.73
N ILE A 700 30.03 -10.17 -8.81
CA ILE A 700 28.81 -9.56 -9.32
C ILE A 700 27.82 -10.62 -9.79
N LYS A 701 28.31 -11.69 -10.42
CA LYS A 701 27.52 -12.85 -10.84
C LYS A 701 26.88 -13.56 -9.65
N GLN A 702 27.62 -13.72 -8.55
CA GLN A 702 27.08 -14.29 -7.31
C GLN A 702 25.97 -13.39 -6.71
N ILE A 703 26.18 -12.08 -6.66
CA ILE A 703 25.17 -11.10 -6.20
C ILE A 703 23.92 -11.19 -7.08
N ALA A 704 24.11 -11.16 -8.41
CA ALA A 704 23.01 -11.19 -9.37
C ALA A 704 22.19 -12.48 -9.31
N SER A 705 22.78 -13.61 -8.94
CA SER A 705 22.08 -14.90 -8.82
C SER A 705 20.99 -14.93 -7.73
N PHE A 706 20.94 -13.91 -6.88
CA PHE A 706 19.92 -13.75 -5.84
C PHE A 706 18.56 -13.30 -6.39
N TYR A 707 18.56 -12.64 -7.54
CA TYR A 707 17.38 -12.00 -8.15
C TYR A 707 16.69 -12.92 -9.16
N ASP A 708 15.36 -12.73 -9.33
CA ASP A 708 14.57 -13.46 -10.33
C ASP A 708 14.62 -12.77 -11.70
N TYR A 709 14.85 -11.45 -11.71
CA TYR A 709 15.14 -10.69 -12.91
C TYR A 709 16.13 -9.55 -12.62
N LEU A 710 16.89 -9.17 -13.63
CA LEU A 710 17.78 -8.02 -13.56
C LEU A 710 17.14 -6.83 -14.26
N GLU A 711 17.47 -5.64 -13.82
CA GLU A 711 16.89 -4.39 -14.31
C GLU A 711 17.91 -3.56 -15.06
N ILE A 712 17.49 -2.99 -16.19
CA ILE A 712 18.20 -1.94 -16.93
C ILE A 712 17.27 -0.76 -17.16
N GLN A 713 17.83 0.43 -17.27
CA GLN A 713 17.07 1.66 -17.40
C GLN A 713 17.55 2.49 -18.61
N PRO A 714 16.70 3.39 -19.15
CA PRO A 714 17.13 4.37 -20.15
C PRO A 714 18.31 5.19 -19.69
N ASP A 715 19.24 5.49 -20.62
CA ASP A 715 20.46 6.26 -20.33
C ASP A 715 20.15 7.59 -19.66
N GLY A 716 19.01 8.21 -20.05
CA GLY A 716 18.55 9.48 -19.50
C GLY A 716 18.36 9.51 -18.00
N ASN A 717 17.97 8.36 -17.40
CA ASN A 717 17.74 8.23 -15.96
C ASN A 717 19.05 8.41 -15.17
N ASN A 718 20.17 7.97 -15.76
CA ASN A 718 21.49 7.90 -15.14
C ASN A 718 22.46 9.00 -15.59
N LYS A 719 22.00 10.03 -16.32
CA LYS A 719 22.85 11.13 -16.81
C LYS A 719 23.56 11.92 -15.70
N PHE A 720 23.01 11.95 -14.49
CA PHE A 720 23.62 12.60 -13.35
C PHE A 720 25.02 12.03 -13.01
N MET A 721 25.30 10.76 -13.34
CA MET A 721 26.60 10.13 -13.15
C MET A 721 27.71 10.85 -13.89
N LEU A 722 27.41 11.50 -15.03
CA LEU A 722 28.38 12.26 -15.83
C LEU A 722 28.83 13.57 -15.18
N THR A 723 28.09 14.06 -14.19
CA THR A 723 28.34 15.33 -13.51
C THR A 723 28.80 15.15 -12.07
N THR A 724 28.82 13.90 -11.59
CA THR A 724 29.13 13.57 -10.20
C THR A 724 30.56 13.00 -10.12
N GLU A 725 31.48 13.75 -9.51
CA GLU A 725 32.86 13.28 -9.25
C GLU A 725 32.99 12.40 -8.00
N LYS A 726 31.84 12.10 -7.33
CA LYS A 726 31.82 11.30 -6.10
C LYS A 726 31.79 9.80 -6.41
N PRO A 727 32.54 8.97 -5.69
CA PRO A 727 32.40 7.53 -5.77
C PRO A 727 30.97 7.07 -5.39
N PRO A 728 30.50 5.96 -6.00
CA PRO A 728 31.21 5.10 -6.96
C PRO A 728 31.10 5.57 -8.43
N TYR A 729 30.55 6.77 -8.70
CA TYR A 729 30.27 7.27 -10.05
C TYR A 729 31.51 7.88 -10.76
N ASP A 730 32.61 8.00 -10.05
CA ASP A 730 33.89 8.58 -10.55
C ASP A 730 34.53 7.82 -11.72
N ARG A 731 33.94 6.71 -12.14
CA ARG A 731 34.36 5.92 -13.30
C ARG A 731 33.54 6.17 -14.56
N ILE A 732 32.44 6.93 -14.45
CA ILE A 732 31.49 7.16 -15.53
C ILE A 732 31.72 8.56 -16.09
N HIS A 733 32.31 8.63 -17.29
CA HIS A 733 32.72 9.89 -17.90
C HIS A 733 31.95 10.22 -19.18
N THR A 734 31.37 9.21 -19.83
CA THR A 734 30.73 9.37 -21.14
C THR A 734 29.34 8.70 -21.14
N ALA A 735 28.50 9.15 -22.07
CA ALA A 735 27.19 8.50 -22.27
C ALA A 735 27.32 7.01 -22.70
N GLU A 736 28.47 6.64 -23.28
CA GLU A 736 28.74 5.26 -23.67
C GLU A 736 29.02 4.39 -22.45
N ASP A 737 29.69 4.93 -21.42
CA ASP A 737 29.92 4.21 -20.16
C ASP A 737 28.58 3.83 -19.47
N ILE A 738 27.56 4.69 -19.56
CA ILE A 738 26.21 4.38 -19.05
C ILE A 738 25.59 3.22 -19.84
N LYS A 739 25.74 3.21 -21.16
CA LYS A 739 25.25 2.10 -22.01
C LYS A 739 25.99 0.80 -21.73
N ASP A 740 27.27 0.89 -21.40
CA ASP A 740 28.09 -0.27 -21.07
C ASP A 740 27.62 -0.95 -19.76
N ILE A 741 27.08 -0.19 -18.79
CA ILE A 741 26.41 -0.76 -17.63
C ILE A 741 25.23 -1.65 -18.08
N ASN A 742 24.37 -1.14 -18.94
CA ASN A 742 23.21 -1.90 -19.44
C ASN A 742 23.64 -3.14 -20.26
N ARG A 743 24.67 -3.02 -21.12
CA ARG A 743 25.22 -4.17 -21.86
C ARG A 743 25.82 -5.22 -20.92
N PHE A 744 26.51 -4.78 -19.88
CA PHE A 744 27.07 -5.67 -18.87
C PHE A 744 25.94 -6.45 -18.15
N ILE A 745 24.87 -5.78 -17.72
CA ILE A 745 23.73 -6.43 -17.06
C ILE A 745 23.01 -7.40 -18.00
N VAL A 746 22.85 -7.04 -19.29
CA VAL A 746 22.28 -7.95 -20.29
C VAL A 746 23.14 -9.23 -20.43
N LYS A 747 24.46 -9.08 -20.57
CA LYS A 747 25.38 -10.24 -20.63
C LYS A 747 25.33 -11.07 -19.35
N LEU A 748 25.29 -10.43 -18.19
CA LEU A 748 25.19 -11.10 -16.90
C LEU A 748 23.91 -11.93 -16.77
N GLY A 749 22.78 -11.39 -17.24
CA GLY A 749 21.51 -12.12 -17.30
C GLY A 749 21.57 -13.33 -18.24
N GLU A 750 22.20 -13.19 -19.41
CA GLU A 750 22.42 -14.30 -20.35
C GLU A 750 23.28 -15.42 -19.74
N ASP A 751 24.39 -15.05 -19.08
CA ASP A 751 25.31 -16.01 -18.45
C ASP A 751 24.69 -16.74 -17.23
N LEU A 752 23.67 -16.14 -16.58
CA LEU A 752 22.94 -16.71 -15.45
C LEU A 752 21.63 -17.38 -15.88
N GLY A 753 21.13 -17.14 -17.10
CA GLY A 753 19.80 -17.55 -17.52
C GLY A 753 18.67 -16.80 -16.77
N ILE A 754 18.94 -15.57 -16.30
CA ILE A 754 18.00 -14.71 -15.60
C ILE A 754 17.47 -13.65 -16.59
N PRO A 755 16.14 -13.45 -16.71
CA PRO A 755 15.60 -12.44 -17.61
C PRO A 755 16.04 -11.03 -17.21
N VAL A 756 16.39 -10.21 -18.21
CA VAL A 756 16.66 -8.79 -18.02
C VAL A 756 15.46 -7.99 -18.47
N CYS A 757 14.97 -7.07 -17.62
CA CYS A 757 13.80 -6.23 -17.86
C CYS A 757 14.19 -4.76 -17.94
N ALA A 758 13.68 -4.07 -18.94
CA ALA A 758 13.83 -2.63 -19.07
C ALA A 758 12.67 -1.90 -18.36
N THR A 759 13.00 -1.05 -17.39
CA THR A 759 12.04 -0.29 -16.59
C THR A 759 12.25 1.21 -16.73
N GLY A 760 11.20 1.98 -16.44
CA GLY A 760 11.24 3.43 -16.54
C GLY A 760 11.67 4.14 -15.26
N ASP A 761 11.58 3.49 -14.11
CA ASP A 761 11.72 4.11 -12.79
C ASP A 761 10.82 5.34 -12.66
N VAL A 762 9.53 5.09 -12.90
CA VAL A 762 8.54 6.14 -13.14
C VAL A 762 8.23 6.90 -11.84
N HIS A 763 8.44 8.21 -11.83
CA HIS A 763 8.10 9.09 -10.70
C HIS A 763 7.01 10.11 -11.02
N PHE A 764 6.71 10.30 -12.30
CA PHE A 764 5.63 11.17 -12.76
C PHE A 764 5.05 10.69 -14.10
N MET A 765 3.85 11.17 -14.45
CA MET A 765 3.12 10.64 -15.58
C MET A 765 3.56 11.20 -16.92
N ASP A 766 3.67 12.51 -17.03
CA ASP A 766 3.94 13.23 -18.29
C ASP A 766 5.26 14.00 -18.18
N LYS A 767 5.96 14.21 -19.30
CA LYS A 767 7.25 14.94 -19.36
C LYS A 767 7.21 16.32 -18.68
N THR A 768 6.06 16.98 -18.75
CA THR A 768 5.85 18.31 -18.15
C THR A 768 5.83 18.30 -16.63
N ASP A 769 5.55 17.16 -16.02
CA ASP A 769 5.45 17.03 -14.57
C ASP A 769 6.82 17.12 -13.87
N ALA A 770 7.90 16.96 -14.63
CA ALA A 770 9.28 17.16 -14.15
C ALA A 770 9.46 18.49 -13.41
N GLN A 771 8.78 19.55 -13.86
CA GLN A 771 8.83 20.88 -13.23
C GLN A 771 8.21 20.87 -11.82
N PHE A 772 7.12 20.12 -11.61
CA PHE A 772 6.50 20.01 -10.29
C PHE A 772 7.40 19.21 -9.33
N ARG A 773 8.06 18.16 -9.84
CA ARG A 773 9.03 17.38 -9.04
C ARG A 773 10.22 18.25 -8.65
N SER A 774 10.73 19.09 -9.55
CA SER A 774 11.84 20.00 -9.24
C SER A 774 11.49 20.96 -8.10
N VAL A 775 10.26 21.49 -8.05
CA VAL A 775 9.79 22.36 -6.95
C VAL A 775 9.80 21.62 -5.61
N ILE A 776 9.32 20.37 -5.61
CA ILE A 776 9.30 19.54 -4.39
C ILE A 776 10.73 19.26 -3.92
N GLN A 777 11.63 18.85 -4.82
CA GLN A 777 13.01 18.53 -4.47
C GLN A 777 13.78 19.79 -4.04
N ALA A 778 13.54 20.94 -4.66
CA ALA A 778 14.13 22.22 -4.23
C ALA A 778 13.67 22.60 -2.81
N SER A 779 12.39 22.32 -2.45
CA SER A 779 11.90 22.56 -1.09
C SER A 779 12.57 21.71 -0.02
N MET A 780 13.13 20.55 -0.41
CA MET A 780 13.92 19.67 0.45
C MET A 780 15.42 20.00 0.47
N GLY A 781 15.83 21.01 -0.30
CA GLY A 781 17.22 21.45 -0.35
C GLY A 781 18.13 20.62 -1.26
N PHE A 782 17.59 19.88 -2.25
CA PHE A 782 18.40 19.20 -3.26
C PHE A 782 19.06 20.23 -4.17
N PRO A 783 20.39 20.25 -4.29
CA PRO A 783 21.11 21.28 -5.06
C PRO A 783 20.92 21.12 -6.58
N ASP A 784 20.55 19.95 -7.05
CA ASP A 784 20.36 19.56 -8.45
C ASP A 784 18.87 19.45 -8.84
N ALA A 785 17.97 20.00 -8.02
CA ALA A 785 16.53 19.95 -8.24
C ALA A 785 16.10 20.45 -9.64
N ASP A 786 16.81 21.40 -10.23
CA ASP A 786 16.51 21.93 -11.55
C ASP A 786 16.89 20.95 -12.69
N THR A 787 17.69 19.93 -12.41
CA THR A 787 18.16 18.94 -13.40
C THR A 787 17.39 17.63 -13.24
N GLN A 788 16.13 17.60 -13.72
CA GLN A 788 15.28 16.43 -13.58
C GLN A 788 15.60 15.34 -14.60
N PRO A 789 15.84 14.08 -14.16
CA PRO A 789 15.90 12.94 -15.06
C PRO A 789 14.52 12.65 -15.68
N PRO A 790 14.45 12.01 -16.87
CA PRO A 790 13.20 11.78 -17.61
C PRO A 790 12.42 10.57 -17.05
N LEU A 791 12.05 10.60 -15.77
CA LEU A 791 11.36 9.53 -15.02
C LEU A 791 9.84 9.54 -15.26
N TYR A 792 9.39 9.86 -16.46
CA TYR A 792 7.99 9.82 -16.83
C TYR A 792 7.57 8.44 -17.36
N LEU A 793 6.27 8.15 -17.30
CA LEU A 793 5.74 6.90 -17.85
C LEU A 793 5.90 6.91 -19.38
N LYS A 794 6.82 6.09 -19.88
CA LYS A 794 7.17 5.99 -21.29
C LYS A 794 6.31 4.96 -22.04
N THR A 795 5.94 5.25 -23.28
CA THR A 795 5.32 4.28 -24.17
C THR A 795 6.29 3.16 -24.56
N THR A 796 5.77 2.06 -25.08
CA THR A 796 6.61 0.94 -25.54
C THR A 796 7.59 1.39 -26.63
N ASN A 797 7.15 2.19 -27.59
CA ASN A 797 8.02 2.71 -28.65
C ASN A 797 9.14 3.58 -28.08
N GLN A 798 8.85 4.48 -27.13
CA GLN A 798 9.88 5.32 -26.52
C GLN A 798 10.94 4.48 -25.78
N MET A 799 10.53 3.42 -25.11
CA MET A 799 11.50 2.53 -24.45
C MET A 799 12.34 1.74 -25.45
N LEU A 800 11.73 1.26 -26.55
CA LEU A 800 12.46 0.58 -27.64
C LEU A 800 13.46 1.51 -28.30
N ASP A 801 13.08 2.77 -28.54
CA ASP A 801 13.95 3.78 -29.15
C ASP A 801 15.16 4.08 -28.26
N GLU A 802 14.93 4.26 -26.93
CA GLU A 802 16.02 4.57 -25.97
C GLU A 802 17.01 3.41 -25.80
N LEU A 803 16.57 2.16 -25.97
CA LEU A 803 17.42 0.96 -25.84
C LEU A 803 17.83 0.36 -27.20
N SER A 804 17.58 1.07 -28.29
CA SER A 804 17.88 0.60 -29.68
C SER A 804 19.35 0.22 -29.90
N TYR A 805 20.27 0.75 -29.12
CA TYR A 805 21.71 0.42 -29.17
C TYR A 805 22.05 -1.04 -28.75
N LEU A 806 21.10 -1.76 -28.12
CA LEU A 806 21.21 -3.19 -27.82
C LEU A 806 20.92 -4.06 -29.05
N GLY A 807 20.41 -3.47 -30.14
CA GLY A 807 19.88 -4.17 -31.32
C GLY A 807 18.38 -4.46 -31.17
N GLU A 808 17.67 -4.54 -32.30
CA GLU A 808 16.20 -4.60 -32.35
C GLU A 808 15.62 -5.82 -31.59
N GLU A 809 16.20 -7.02 -31.78
CA GLU A 809 15.74 -8.24 -31.10
C GLU A 809 15.95 -8.15 -29.58
N LYS A 810 17.15 -7.72 -29.15
CA LYS A 810 17.46 -7.63 -27.70
C LYS A 810 16.66 -6.52 -27.02
N ALA A 811 16.53 -5.36 -27.67
CA ALA A 811 15.68 -4.28 -27.16
C ALA A 811 14.22 -4.75 -26.98
N PHE A 812 13.67 -5.47 -27.99
CA PHE A 812 12.32 -6.04 -27.88
C PHE A 812 12.22 -7.10 -26.76
N GLU A 813 13.22 -7.96 -26.62
CA GLU A 813 13.27 -8.96 -25.55
C GLU A 813 13.19 -8.32 -24.17
N VAL A 814 14.05 -7.32 -23.89
CA VAL A 814 14.13 -6.72 -22.54
C VAL A 814 12.98 -5.74 -22.23
N VAL A 815 12.46 -5.04 -23.25
CA VAL A 815 11.38 -4.07 -23.09
C VAL A 815 10.01 -4.74 -23.08
N VAL A 816 9.76 -5.71 -23.96
CA VAL A 816 8.44 -6.30 -24.17
C VAL A 816 8.36 -7.71 -23.60
N THR A 817 9.17 -8.63 -24.13
CA THR A 817 9.03 -10.06 -23.82
C THR A 817 9.23 -10.35 -22.34
N ASN A 818 10.35 -9.91 -21.78
CA ASN A 818 10.71 -10.24 -20.41
C ASN A 818 9.83 -9.53 -19.38
N THR A 819 9.44 -8.26 -19.61
CA THR A 819 8.53 -7.54 -18.72
C THR A 819 7.14 -8.19 -18.67
N ASN A 820 6.68 -8.71 -19.80
CA ASN A 820 5.44 -9.50 -19.86
C ASN A 820 5.57 -10.85 -19.15
N ASN A 821 6.70 -11.54 -19.33
CA ASN A 821 6.94 -12.83 -18.66
C ASN A 821 6.94 -12.69 -17.13
N VAL A 822 7.58 -11.64 -16.59
CA VAL A 822 7.55 -11.34 -15.15
C VAL A 822 6.12 -11.03 -14.69
N ALA A 823 5.39 -10.22 -15.45
CA ALA A 823 4.00 -9.93 -15.14
C ALA A 823 3.11 -11.17 -15.13
N ASP A 824 3.38 -12.15 -16.03
CA ASP A 824 2.61 -13.40 -16.12
C ASP A 824 2.88 -14.38 -14.97
N MET A 825 3.99 -14.20 -14.21
CA MET A 825 4.25 -14.97 -12.99
C MET A 825 3.30 -14.60 -11.85
N VAL A 826 2.68 -13.41 -11.89
CA VAL A 826 1.80 -12.89 -10.82
C VAL A 826 0.39 -13.42 -11.02
N ASP A 827 -0.21 -13.92 -9.95
CA ASP A 827 -1.60 -14.38 -9.90
C ASP A 827 -2.56 -13.28 -10.41
N PRO A 828 -3.37 -13.56 -11.45
CA PRO A 828 -4.28 -12.57 -12.02
C PRO A 828 -5.37 -12.10 -11.06
N ASP A 829 -5.72 -12.91 -10.06
CA ASP A 829 -6.78 -12.61 -9.10
C ASP A 829 -6.27 -12.07 -7.76
N LEU A 830 -4.97 -11.74 -7.69
CA LEU A 830 -4.36 -11.19 -6.49
C LEU A 830 -5.03 -9.87 -6.09
N LYS A 831 -5.41 -9.78 -4.82
CA LYS A 831 -6.00 -8.58 -4.21
C LYS A 831 -5.12 -8.10 -3.08
N ALA A 832 -4.89 -6.79 -3.02
CA ALA A 832 -4.09 -6.17 -1.95
C ALA A 832 -4.71 -6.37 -0.55
N PHE A 833 -6.04 -6.45 -0.49
CA PHE A 833 -6.79 -6.65 0.75
C PHE A 833 -7.76 -7.81 0.62
N PRO A 834 -7.93 -8.62 1.66
CA PRO A 834 -9.00 -9.61 1.71
C PRO A 834 -10.37 -8.91 1.68
N ASN A 835 -11.40 -9.62 1.20
CA ASN A 835 -12.77 -9.10 1.28
C ASN A 835 -13.26 -9.20 2.74
N GLY A 836 -13.94 -8.14 3.20
CA GLY A 836 -14.54 -8.08 4.53
C GLY A 836 -13.65 -7.44 5.60
N THR A 837 -14.22 -7.32 6.79
CA THR A 837 -13.55 -6.83 7.99
C THR A 837 -12.94 -7.99 8.77
N TYR A 838 -11.77 -7.79 9.32
CA TYR A 838 -11.11 -8.74 10.20
C TYR A 838 -11.10 -8.19 11.63
N THR A 839 -11.76 -8.91 12.55
CA THR A 839 -11.72 -8.59 13.97
C THR A 839 -10.56 -9.39 14.60
N PRO A 840 -9.59 -8.73 15.27
CA PRO A 840 -8.49 -9.43 15.93
C PRO A 840 -9.01 -10.31 17.06
N PHE A 841 -8.25 -11.35 17.44
CA PHE A 841 -8.52 -12.16 18.60
C PHE A 841 -7.56 -11.77 19.75
N ILE A 842 -8.13 -11.49 20.92
CA ILE A 842 -7.37 -11.26 22.16
C ILE A 842 -7.99 -12.17 23.21
N GLU A 843 -7.18 -13.11 23.73
CA GLU A 843 -7.59 -14.07 24.75
C GLU A 843 -8.12 -13.34 26.01
N GLY A 844 -9.18 -13.84 26.60
CA GLY A 844 -9.82 -13.26 27.77
C GLY A 844 -10.72 -12.06 27.52
N SER A 845 -10.79 -11.53 26.27
CA SER A 845 -11.56 -10.30 26.01
C SER A 845 -13.07 -10.44 26.28
N VAL A 846 -13.64 -11.60 25.99
CA VAL A 846 -15.06 -11.88 26.24
C VAL A 846 -15.37 -11.89 27.73
N TYR A 847 -14.58 -12.60 28.50
CA TYR A 847 -14.72 -12.65 29.95
C TYR A 847 -14.51 -11.26 30.58
N GLN A 848 -13.42 -10.57 30.23
CA GLN A 848 -13.07 -9.27 30.79
C GLN A 848 -14.18 -8.23 30.55
N LEU A 849 -14.72 -8.18 29.32
CA LEU A 849 -15.79 -7.24 29.00
C LEU A 849 -17.04 -7.51 29.84
N GLN A 850 -17.48 -8.77 29.92
CA GLN A 850 -18.61 -9.15 30.76
C GLN A 850 -18.37 -8.76 32.22
N TYR A 851 -17.21 -9.15 32.76
CA TYR A 851 -16.86 -8.91 34.16
C TYR A 851 -16.88 -7.42 34.54
N ILE A 852 -16.22 -6.59 33.73
CA ILE A 852 -16.20 -5.12 33.96
C ILE A 852 -17.62 -4.56 33.92
N CYS A 853 -18.40 -4.91 32.90
CA CYS A 853 -19.75 -4.35 32.72
C CYS A 853 -20.71 -4.78 33.84
N TRP A 854 -20.76 -6.07 34.17
CA TRP A 854 -21.64 -6.57 35.23
C TRP A 854 -21.26 -6.03 36.60
N LYS A 855 -19.97 -5.98 36.93
CA LYS A 855 -19.47 -5.39 38.18
C LYS A 855 -19.85 -3.91 38.30
N LYS A 856 -19.59 -3.13 37.24
CA LYS A 856 -19.93 -1.70 37.21
C LYS A 856 -21.44 -1.49 37.29
N CYS A 857 -22.22 -2.27 36.57
CA CYS A 857 -23.66 -2.22 36.62
C CYS A 857 -24.23 -2.51 38.03
N CYS A 858 -23.71 -3.57 38.69
CA CYS A 858 -24.06 -3.90 40.08
C CYS A 858 -23.67 -2.79 41.05
N SER A 859 -22.52 -2.14 40.91
CA SER A 859 -22.09 -1.04 41.75
C SER A 859 -22.99 0.21 41.67
N ILE A 860 -23.78 0.36 40.60
CA ILE A 860 -24.68 1.51 40.42
C ILE A 860 -26.12 1.15 40.79
N TYR A 861 -26.60 -0.02 40.33
CA TYR A 861 -28.00 -0.42 40.38
C TYR A 861 -28.28 -1.65 41.26
N GLY A 862 -27.21 -2.34 41.71
CA GLY A 862 -27.35 -3.60 42.44
C GLY A 862 -27.75 -3.45 43.92
N ASP A 863 -28.34 -4.48 44.50
CA ASP A 863 -28.73 -4.55 45.91
C ASP A 863 -27.64 -5.16 46.83
N CYS A 864 -26.48 -5.45 46.29
CA CYS A 864 -25.32 -6.02 47.01
C CYS A 864 -23.98 -5.37 46.57
N ASP A 865 -22.96 -5.52 47.42
CA ASP A 865 -21.61 -5.11 47.06
C ASP A 865 -21.03 -6.05 45.98
N PRO A 866 -20.71 -5.54 44.75
CA PRO A 866 -20.20 -6.37 43.67
C PRO A 866 -18.86 -7.07 44.01
N GLU A 867 -18.08 -6.58 44.98
CA GLU A 867 -16.83 -7.23 45.44
C GLU A 867 -17.10 -8.53 46.24
N THR A 868 -18.32 -8.72 46.71
CA THR A 868 -18.69 -9.95 47.39
C THR A 868 -19.12 -11.10 46.47
N ILE A 869 -19.30 -10.80 45.17
CA ILE A 869 -19.71 -11.78 44.16
C ILE A 869 -18.46 -12.41 43.56
N GLU A 870 -18.20 -13.69 43.87
CA GLU A 870 -17.11 -14.46 43.28
C GLU A 870 -17.52 -15.00 41.91
N VAL A 871 -16.89 -14.57 40.86
CA VAL A 871 -17.07 -15.03 39.48
C VAL A 871 -15.81 -15.78 39.04
N PRO A 872 -15.92 -17.08 38.66
CA PRO A 872 -14.76 -17.83 38.17
C PRO A 872 -14.28 -17.24 36.82
N GLU A 873 -12.95 -17.27 36.62
CA GLU A 873 -12.36 -16.89 35.35
C GLU A 873 -12.55 -17.96 34.28
N GLY A 874 -12.86 -17.58 33.05
CA GLY A 874 -12.93 -18.49 31.91
C GLY A 874 -13.69 -17.90 30.72
N GLU A 875 -13.25 -18.20 29.51
CA GLU A 875 -13.88 -17.73 28.26
C GLU A 875 -15.33 -18.22 28.11
N ASP A 876 -15.64 -19.40 28.60
CA ASP A 876 -16.98 -20.02 28.52
C ASP A 876 -17.90 -19.62 29.69
N VAL A 877 -17.44 -18.75 30.60
CA VAL A 877 -18.23 -18.36 31.79
C VAL A 877 -19.26 -17.31 31.39
N ASP A 878 -20.55 -17.65 31.58
CA ASP A 878 -21.63 -16.67 31.50
C ASP A 878 -21.71 -15.87 32.82
N VAL A 879 -21.00 -14.73 32.83
CA VAL A 879 -20.89 -13.85 34.00
C VAL A 879 -22.26 -13.33 34.47
N SER A 880 -23.23 -13.17 33.55
CA SER A 880 -24.55 -12.64 33.88
C SER A 880 -25.27 -13.43 34.98
N LYS A 881 -25.05 -14.74 35.04
CA LYS A 881 -25.73 -15.65 36.01
C LYS A 881 -25.40 -15.31 37.46
N TYR A 882 -24.25 -14.70 37.73
CA TYR A 882 -23.80 -14.33 39.08
C TYR A 882 -24.40 -13.03 39.56
N PHE A 883 -24.99 -12.23 38.64
CA PHE A 883 -25.62 -10.94 38.94
C PHE A 883 -27.17 -10.98 38.75
N GLU A 884 -27.72 -12.13 38.32
CA GLU A 884 -29.16 -12.32 38.14
C GLU A 884 -29.90 -12.20 39.47
N GLY A 885 -30.93 -11.38 39.53
CA GLY A 885 -31.70 -11.08 40.72
C GLY A 885 -31.12 -9.98 41.61
N HIS A 886 -29.89 -9.53 41.39
CA HIS A 886 -29.25 -8.44 42.13
C HIS A 886 -29.39 -7.06 41.46
N ILE A 887 -29.75 -7.03 40.17
CA ILE A 887 -29.88 -5.83 39.36
C ILE A 887 -31.31 -5.70 38.87
N PRO A 888 -31.92 -4.47 38.84
CA PRO A 888 -33.27 -4.31 38.33
C PRO A 888 -33.48 -4.91 36.94
N ASP A 889 -34.57 -5.61 36.73
CA ASP A 889 -34.91 -6.38 35.53
C ASP A 889 -34.71 -5.60 34.21
N LEU A 890 -35.10 -4.32 34.19
CA LEU A 890 -34.96 -3.47 33.00
C LEU A 890 -33.48 -3.29 32.63
N VAL A 891 -32.63 -3.00 33.61
CA VAL A 891 -31.22 -2.77 33.44
C VAL A 891 -30.50 -4.09 33.06
N PHE A 892 -30.83 -5.17 33.78
CA PHE A 892 -30.28 -6.50 33.53
C PHE A 892 -30.54 -6.97 32.12
N LYS A 893 -31.78 -6.88 31.66
CA LYS A 893 -32.18 -7.30 30.30
C LYS A 893 -31.50 -6.48 29.21
N ARG A 894 -31.35 -5.16 29.42
CA ARG A 894 -30.65 -4.29 28.48
C ARG A 894 -29.17 -4.68 28.37
N LEU A 895 -28.47 -4.80 29.50
CA LEU A 895 -27.04 -5.14 29.50
C LEU A 895 -26.79 -6.54 28.92
N LYS A 896 -27.59 -7.52 29.30
CA LYS A 896 -27.48 -8.89 28.79
C LYS A 896 -27.70 -8.96 27.28
N ARG A 897 -28.72 -8.33 26.76
CA ARG A 897 -29.04 -8.28 25.33
C ARG A 897 -27.88 -7.71 24.51
N GLU A 898 -27.28 -6.61 24.97
CA GLU A 898 -26.17 -5.98 24.28
C GLU A 898 -24.92 -6.85 24.34
N LEU A 899 -24.56 -7.38 25.51
CA LEU A 899 -23.40 -8.27 25.66
C LEU A 899 -23.55 -9.54 24.82
N ASP A 900 -24.72 -10.18 24.85
CA ASP A 900 -24.97 -11.38 24.05
C ASP A 900 -24.78 -11.11 22.55
N SER A 901 -25.26 -9.95 22.06
CA SER A 901 -25.08 -9.55 20.66
C SER A 901 -23.59 -9.27 20.33
N ILE A 902 -22.89 -8.50 21.16
CA ILE A 902 -21.49 -8.15 20.97
C ILE A 902 -20.60 -9.41 20.96
N ILE A 903 -20.86 -10.35 21.86
CA ILE A 903 -20.12 -11.60 21.97
C ILE A 903 -20.40 -12.52 20.79
N LYS A 904 -21.68 -12.67 20.42
CA LYS A 904 -22.11 -13.51 19.29
C LYS A 904 -21.42 -13.10 17.98
N HIS A 905 -21.23 -11.81 17.76
CA HIS A 905 -20.63 -11.27 16.54
C HIS A 905 -19.10 -11.04 16.65
N GLY A 906 -18.47 -11.42 17.78
CA GLY A 906 -17.02 -11.33 17.97
C GLY A 906 -16.49 -9.92 18.20
N PHE A 907 -17.33 -8.97 18.63
CA PHE A 907 -16.95 -7.55 18.81
C PHE A 907 -16.38 -7.24 20.21
N ALA A 908 -16.37 -8.19 21.13
CA ALA A 908 -15.89 -7.98 22.50
C ALA A 908 -14.46 -7.39 22.55
N VAL A 909 -13.59 -7.83 21.66
CA VAL A 909 -12.21 -7.35 21.57
C VAL A 909 -12.15 -5.86 21.21
N LEU A 910 -13.03 -5.35 20.34
CA LEU A 910 -13.08 -3.95 19.95
C LEU A 910 -13.46 -3.05 21.15
N TYR A 911 -14.44 -3.50 21.94
CA TYR A 911 -14.80 -2.84 23.19
C TYR A 911 -13.64 -2.86 24.19
N MET A 912 -12.95 -3.99 24.36
CA MET A 912 -11.83 -4.08 25.30
C MET A 912 -10.63 -3.22 24.87
N ILE A 913 -10.32 -3.11 23.57
CA ILE A 913 -9.29 -2.19 23.08
C ILE A 913 -9.69 -0.74 23.41
N SER A 914 -10.92 -0.35 23.09
CA SER A 914 -11.42 1.00 23.37
C SER A 914 -11.42 1.32 24.86
N GLN A 915 -11.86 0.37 25.70
CA GLN A 915 -11.86 0.50 27.16
C GLN A 915 -10.45 0.74 27.71
N LYS A 916 -9.46 -0.05 27.27
CA LYS A 916 -8.06 0.09 27.71
C LYS A 916 -7.45 1.43 27.30
N LEU A 917 -7.76 1.90 26.08
CA LEU A 917 -7.30 3.21 25.61
C LEU A 917 -7.89 4.34 26.46
N VAL A 918 -9.19 4.30 26.75
CA VAL A 918 -9.87 5.31 27.56
C VAL A 918 -9.37 5.27 29.01
N ALA A 919 -9.26 4.07 29.60
CA ALA A 919 -8.76 3.90 30.97
C ALA A 919 -7.33 4.45 31.12
N ASN A 920 -6.42 4.09 30.20
CA ASN A 920 -5.05 4.57 30.21
C ASN A 920 -4.97 6.11 30.14
N SER A 921 -5.76 6.74 29.27
CA SER A 921 -5.79 8.20 29.14
C SER A 921 -6.30 8.86 30.44
N ASN A 922 -7.39 8.36 31.00
CA ASN A 922 -7.99 8.88 32.22
C ASN A 922 -7.05 8.72 33.44
N GLU A 923 -6.38 7.58 33.57
CA GLU A 923 -5.40 7.31 34.64
C GLU A 923 -4.21 8.28 34.60
N ASN A 924 -3.84 8.74 33.41
CA ASN A 924 -2.81 9.76 33.21
C ASN A 924 -3.34 11.21 33.28
N GLY A 925 -4.61 11.42 33.68
CA GLY A 925 -5.21 12.74 33.92
C GLY A 925 -5.78 13.42 32.67
N TYR A 926 -5.86 12.73 31.55
CA TYR A 926 -6.42 13.26 30.31
C TYR A 926 -7.81 12.66 30.05
N GLN A 927 -8.83 13.49 30.05
CA GLN A 927 -10.20 13.07 29.77
C GLN A 927 -10.37 12.67 28.32
N VAL A 928 -11.20 11.65 28.10
CA VAL A 928 -11.61 11.18 26.77
C VAL A 928 -13.12 11.38 26.63
N GLY A 929 -13.55 12.00 25.53
CA GLY A 929 -14.96 12.14 25.18
C GLY A 929 -15.38 11.12 24.13
N SER A 930 -16.51 10.47 24.33
CA SER A 930 -17.11 9.65 23.28
C SER A 930 -17.92 10.52 22.31
N ARG A 931 -18.01 10.11 21.02
CA ARG A 931 -18.73 10.81 19.99
C ARG A 931 -19.52 9.84 19.11
N GLY A 932 -20.67 10.30 18.57
CA GLY A 932 -21.46 9.53 17.61
C GLY A 932 -22.33 8.46 18.25
N SER A 933 -22.61 7.40 17.50
CA SER A 933 -23.58 6.36 17.86
C SER A 933 -23.16 5.48 19.05
N VAL A 934 -21.88 5.51 19.49
CA VAL A 934 -21.39 4.75 20.64
C VAL A 934 -22.16 5.09 21.94
N GLY A 935 -22.68 6.32 22.06
CA GLY A 935 -23.51 6.74 23.18
C GLY A 935 -24.85 5.99 23.30
N SER A 936 -25.26 5.19 22.33
CA SER A 936 -26.44 4.32 22.42
C SER A 936 -26.14 2.93 23.00
N SER A 937 -24.87 2.58 23.22
CA SER A 937 -24.46 1.30 23.82
C SER A 937 -24.34 1.40 25.34
N PHE A 938 -25.18 0.66 26.05
CA PHE A 938 -25.11 0.56 27.52
C PHE A 938 -23.85 -0.21 27.97
N VAL A 939 -23.38 -1.14 27.16
CA VAL A 939 -22.09 -1.81 27.37
C VAL A 939 -20.93 -0.81 27.29
N ALA A 940 -20.96 0.15 26.37
CA ALA A 940 -19.95 1.20 26.29
C ALA A 940 -19.95 2.10 27.53
N SER A 941 -21.13 2.40 28.08
CA SER A 941 -21.27 3.15 29.34
C SER A 941 -20.75 2.33 30.53
N MET A 942 -21.12 1.08 30.65
CA MET A 942 -20.72 0.20 31.76
C MET A 942 -19.24 -0.20 31.70
N SER A 943 -18.64 -0.26 30.53
CA SER A 943 -17.19 -0.48 30.38
C SER A 943 -16.36 0.80 30.54
N GLY A 944 -17.00 1.97 30.67
CA GLY A 944 -16.30 3.26 30.83
C GLY A 944 -15.75 3.84 29.52
N ILE A 945 -16.20 3.36 28.36
CA ILE A 945 -15.87 3.91 27.05
C ILE A 945 -16.66 5.21 26.79
N SER A 946 -17.93 5.24 27.22
CA SER A 946 -18.82 6.39 27.04
C SER A 946 -19.38 6.86 28.38
N GLU A 947 -19.51 8.17 28.53
CA GLU A 947 -20.18 8.82 29.66
C GLU A 947 -21.71 8.89 29.51
N VAL A 948 -22.23 8.54 28.33
CA VAL A 948 -23.66 8.60 28.03
C VAL A 948 -24.35 7.34 28.52
N ASN A 949 -25.44 7.52 29.28
CA ASN A 949 -26.31 6.41 29.74
C ASN A 949 -27.54 6.30 28.82
N PRO A 950 -27.64 5.27 27.96
CA PRO A 950 -28.73 5.14 27.00
C PRO A 950 -30.00 4.53 27.58
N LEU A 951 -30.08 4.22 28.87
CA LEU A 951 -31.29 3.75 29.51
C LEU A 951 -32.43 4.79 29.46
N VAL A 952 -33.63 4.41 29.70
CA VAL A 952 -34.77 5.35 29.89
C VAL A 952 -34.47 6.31 31.04
N PRO A 953 -35.02 7.54 31.05
CA PRO A 953 -34.86 8.49 32.14
C PRO A 953 -35.19 7.86 33.48
N HIS A 954 -34.31 8.05 34.47
CA HIS A 954 -34.48 7.43 35.77
C HIS A 954 -33.77 8.21 36.90
N TYR A 955 -34.21 7.88 38.11
CA TYR A 955 -33.53 8.26 39.34
C TYR A 955 -32.76 7.03 39.86
N VAL A 956 -31.52 7.22 40.30
CA VAL A 956 -30.78 6.21 41.04
C VAL A 956 -30.14 6.83 42.29
N CYS A 957 -30.26 6.16 43.41
CA CYS A 957 -29.61 6.56 44.65
C CYS A 957 -28.21 5.93 44.74
N LEU A 958 -27.18 6.70 44.66
CA LEU A 958 -25.81 6.20 44.72
C LEU A 958 -25.40 5.66 46.12
N ASN A 959 -26.27 5.88 47.17
CA ASN A 959 -26.00 5.39 48.51
C ASN A 959 -26.64 4.02 48.80
N CYS A 960 -27.90 3.78 48.31
CA CYS A 960 -28.63 2.55 48.58
C CYS A 960 -29.13 1.84 47.31
N HIS A 961 -28.72 2.35 46.15
CA HIS A 961 -28.98 1.82 44.78
C HIS A 961 -30.47 1.71 44.40
N HIS A 962 -31.35 2.27 45.22
CA HIS A 962 -32.79 2.35 44.87
C HIS A 962 -32.94 3.13 43.54
N SER A 963 -33.67 2.53 42.59
CA SER A 963 -33.82 3.10 41.25
C SER A 963 -35.29 3.22 40.86
N GLU A 964 -35.68 4.30 40.17
CA GLU A 964 -37.03 4.52 39.65
C GLU A 964 -36.95 4.93 38.17
N PHE A 965 -37.52 4.12 37.29
CA PHE A 965 -37.45 4.32 35.83
C PHE A 965 -38.71 4.98 35.31
N ILE A 966 -38.58 5.96 34.41
CA ILE A 966 -39.68 6.67 33.76
C ILE A 966 -39.82 6.06 32.35
N THR A 967 -40.85 5.23 32.17
CA THR A 967 -41.06 4.46 30.93
C THR A 967 -42.29 4.90 30.13
N ASP A 968 -42.96 5.96 30.55
CA ASP A 968 -44.20 6.47 29.95
C ASP A 968 -43.96 7.53 28.85
N GLY A 969 -42.68 7.82 28.52
CA GLY A 969 -42.34 8.81 27.52
C GLY A 969 -42.58 10.27 27.91
N SER A 970 -42.93 10.52 29.18
CA SER A 970 -43.23 11.88 29.67
C SER A 970 -42.02 12.78 29.70
N VAL A 971 -40.79 12.21 29.78
CA VAL A 971 -39.50 12.92 29.82
C VAL A 971 -38.52 12.22 28.87
N GLY A 972 -37.84 12.98 28.05
CA GLY A 972 -36.87 12.45 27.06
C GLY A 972 -35.44 12.28 27.62
N SER A 973 -35.11 12.96 28.73
CA SER A 973 -33.76 12.90 29.34
C SER A 973 -33.87 12.93 30.86
N GLY A 974 -33.09 12.11 31.54
CA GLY A 974 -32.97 12.11 32.98
C GLY A 974 -32.54 13.45 33.56
N PHE A 975 -31.80 14.26 32.83
CA PHE A 975 -31.38 15.59 33.22
C PHE A 975 -32.53 16.59 33.39
N ASP A 976 -33.67 16.36 32.71
CA ASP A 976 -34.88 17.16 32.81
C ASP A 976 -35.80 16.76 34.00
N LEU A 977 -35.46 15.67 34.68
CA LEU A 977 -36.20 15.22 35.85
C LEU A 977 -36.01 16.23 37.01
N PRO A 978 -37.08 16.52 37.79
CA PRO A 978 -36.92 17.40 38.97
C PRO A 978 -36.06 16.75 40.06
N PRO A 979 -35.36 17.54 40.90
CA PRO A 979 -34.61 16.99 42.02
C PRO A 979 -35.51 16.21 42.98
N LYS A 980 -35.03 15.04 43.43
CA LYS A 980 -35.80 14.13 44.30
C LYS A 980 -34.88 13.48 45.31
N ASN A 981 -35.34 13.35 46.56
CA ASN A 981 -34.66 12.56 47.57
C ASN A 981 -35.11 11.11 47.54
N CYS A 982 -34.19 10.21 47.85
CA CYS A 982 -34.47 8.77 47.91
C CYS A 982 -35.51 8.44 48.97
N PRO A 983 -36.56 7.71 48.60
CA PRO A 983 -37.61 7.33 49.55
C PRO A 983 -37.13 6.30 50.58
N VAL A 984 -36.00 5.63 50.34
CA VAL A 984 -35.43 4.59 51.23
C VAL A 984 -34.44 5.16 52.22
N CYS A 985 -33.45 5.99 51.82
CA CYS A 985 -32.37 6.47 52.66
C CYS A 985 -32.36 8.00 52.87
N GLY A 986 -33.19 8.74 52.13
CA GLY A 986 -33.31 10.22 52.25
C GLY A 986 -32.25 11.03 51.49
N GLU A 987 -31.22 10.40 50.93
CA GLU A 987 -30.19 11.04 50.12
C GLU A 987 -30.71 11.55 48.78
N ASN A 988 -30.05 12.55 48.21
CA ASN A 988 -30.42 13.09 46.88
C ASN A 988 -30.14 12.07 45.80
N MET A 989 -31.15 11.79 45.01
CA MET A 989 -31.01 10.83 43.89
C MET A 989 -30.34 11.43 42.69
N HIS A 990 -29.42 10.65 42.05
CA HIS A 990 -28.85 10.98 40.77
C HIS A 990 -29.92 10.81 39.68
N ARG A 991 -29.87 11.70 38.70
CA ARG A 991 -30.82 11.73 37.57
C ARG A 991 -30.04 11.41 36.29
N ASP A 992 -30.43 10.38 35.55
CA ASP A 992 -29.68 9.88 34.41
C ASP A 992 -30.63 9.23 33.38
N GLY A 993 -30.06 8.83 32.23
CA GLY A 993 -30.79 8.13 31.16
C GLY A 993 -31.32 9.04 30.05
N HIS A 994 -31.15 8.61 28.80
CA HIS A 994 -31.46 9.41 27.61
C HIS A 994 -32.35 8.68 26.60
N ASP A 995 -32.89 7.49 26.95
CA ASP A 995 -33.79 6.65 26.16
C ASP A 995 -33.31 6.41 24.73
N ILE A 996 -32.05 5.99 24.57
CA ILE A 996 -31.44 5.75 23.28
C ILE A 996 -31.48 4.26 22.94
N PRO A 997 -32.09 3.87 21.78
CA PRO A 997 -32.13 2.48 21.34
C PRO A 997 -30.75 1.93 21.00
N PHE A 998 -30.46 0.69 21.39
CA PHE A 998 -29.24 -0.03 21.07
C PHE A 998 -29.03 -0.22 19.56
N GLU A 999 -30.10 -0.37 18.82
CA GLU A 999 -30.15 -0.54 17.37
C GLU A 999 -29.48 0.62 16.61
N THR A 1000 -29.39 1.78 17.20
CA THR A 1000 -28.69 2.95 16.65
C THR A 1000 -27.22 2.67 16.44
N PHE A 1001 -26.62 1.81 17.28
CA PHE A 1001 -25.18 1.52 17.23
C PHE A 1001 -24.84 0.27 16.40
N LEU A 1002 -25.41 -0.88 16.75
CA LEU A 1002 -25.06 -2.16 16.14
C LEU A 1002 -26.10 -2.67 15.11
N GLY A 1003 -27.12 -1.88 14.80
CA GLY A 1003 -28.21 -2.32 13.91
C GLY A 1003 -29.23 -3.20 14.61
N PHE A 1004 -30.28 -3.57 13.88
CA PHE A 1004 -31.41 -4.36 14.45
C PHE A 1004 -31.00 -5.79 14.77
N ASP A 1005 -30.13 -6.40 13.96
CA ASP A 1005 -29.63 -7.76 14.18
C ASP A 1005 -28.31 -7.76 15.02
N GLY A 1006 -27.78 -6.58 15.39
CA GLY A 1006 -26.57 -6.44 16.17
C GLY A 1006 -25.30 -6.85 15.42
N ASP A 1007 -25.37 -7.00 14.10
CA ASP A 1007 -24.31 -7.50 13.21
C ASP A 1007 -23.48 -6.38 12.54
N LYS A 1008 -23.93 -5.14 12.65
CA LYS A 1008 -23.16 -3.98 12.19
C LYS A 1008 -21.89 -3.85 13.04
N ALA A 1009 -20.72 -3.80 12.38
CA ALA A 1009 -19.47 -3.58 13.08
C ALA A 1009 -19.52 -2.27 13.89
N PRO A 1010 -19.14 -2.28 15.18
CA PRO A 1010 -19.16 -1.09 16.01
C PRO A 1010 -18.18 -0.03 15.50
N ASP A 1011 -18.67 1.21 15.41
CA ASP A 1011 -17.89 2.40 15.08
C ASP A 1011 -17.73 3.24 16.34
N ILE A 1012 -16.62 3.03 17.06
CA ILE A 1012 -16.38 3.66 18.36
C ILE A 1012 -15.48 4.87 18.15
N ASP A 1013 -16.11 6.05 18.09
CA ASP A 1013 -15.42 7.34 17.98
C ASP A 1013 -15.01 7.88 19.36
N LEU A 1014 -13.70 8.12 19.55
CA LEU A 1014 -13.14 8.62 20.80
C LEU A 1014 -12.29 9.87 20.55
N ASN A 1015 -12.52 10.92 21.32
CA ASN A 1015 -11.76 12.15 21.28
C ASN A 1015 -10.76 12.20 22.44
N PHE A 1016 -9.48 12.05 22.13
CA PHE A 1016 -8.38 12.16 23.09
C PHE A 1016 -7.81 13.57 23.12
N SER A 1017 -7.16 13.94 24.22
CA SER A 1017 -6.37 15.17 24.30
C SER A 1017 -5.26 15.15 23.26
N GLY A 1018 -5.06 16.25 22.53
CA GLY A 1018 -3.98 16.37 21.55
C GLY A 1018 -2.58 16.16 22.13
N ASP A 1019 -2.41 16.47 23.43
CA ASP A 1019 -1.13 16.31 24.14
C ASP A 1019 -0.82 14.82 24.45
N TYR A 1020 -1.84 13.96 24.48
CA TYR A 1020 -1.70 12.55 24.89
C TYR A 1020 -2.05 11.56 23.78
N GLN A 1021 -2.67 11.98 22.70
CA GLN A 1021 -3.16 11.13 21.63
C GLN A 1021 -2.06 10.23 21.01
N ALA A 1022 -0.85 10.77 20.82
CA ALA A 1022 0.28 10.03 20.25
C ALA A 1022 0.82 8.97 21.20
#